data_9461ea6e4d228c256b77cab63450af6d
#
_entry.id   9461ea6e4d228c256b77cab63450af6d
#
_cell.length_a   1.000
_cell.length_b   1.000
_cell.length_c   1.000
_cell.angle_alpha   90.00
_cell.angle_beta   90.00
_cell.angle_gamma   90.00
#
_symmetry.space_group_name_H-M   'P 1'
#
loop_
_entity.id
_entity.type
_entity.pdbx_description
1 polymer ?
#
loop_
_entity_poly.entity_id
_entity_poly.type
_entity_poly.pdbx_seq_one_letter_code
_entity_poly.pdbx_strand_id
1 'polypeptide(L)'
;MKRLRYVILLVGLMSISLHSAYAQRITHNFRNTSMSEALIVLAKSTKDYHINFIYDELEDFTVTTDVVKRTAPDAIRQIIGFYPMKMTIDGDNIFVECTQKSSTKMIGRVVDSNNRPIDFANVALLNVGDSSLINGGVTNENGQFVIPSKARKAIVRVSCVGYQTVFHSYNTGMIGAIVLHENTINLKGVKVKAMRENIKLGQEGMIVDIEHSDLNKIGTATDVLREMPRVDVSSDGTVNVFAKGSPLIYINNRQVRDLNELHQLKSDNIKNVEIVTAPGAKYNAEVKSVIRINTIRRQGEGWSGENYTTTMFNKWWGGSQYMSSIYRTNKLEVFGELWGSTTPGGEDNVLSNEINGTKNIFIEQAAPLKYRSKGAGAKAAFAYSIDDDNTFGLSYENQSGLGKGEMTGSYQKIMENGKQTAFVNEAANMSDCFSPTHNANAYYVGKIGKLGVDFNATYFWKKKGRTMSIKESSADIESRDVHTCNRQHSDMAAAKLILSYPVWKGTLSIGTEFTSSRIRGEYANAEQYVAASNTKIEEHNIAGFAEYGLKFGDITVNAGVRYENVKSDYYSFGQWQAGPSRRYSDWFPSASMSWNSDKWALQLAYTCKTQRPSYNSLRDEVQYDNRYTYEGGNPYLCPCIINNVDLNVVYDWLSFNAGYNYIDKPMVWIATLYQGKDITFMRNVNFNYSKDVYVSIVASPRFGWYNPMAEIDYTQSFLCIDGFDINKPTNRPCFNFRLNNRFNITSTLKAFLTMRYKTSRLYDLQYSKQFAQVDVKFTKSFLNDALVLGVYANDLFKTDKERWTMYGNRNVMTKDCYGYTRCVGMTLSYNFNTAKSKYKGTGAGNTEKNRL
;
A
#
# COMPACT_ATOMS: atom_id res chain seq x y z
N MET A 1 -15.98 -20.15 -26.20
CA MET A 1 -17.16 -19.26 -26.35
C MET A 1 -18.38 -19.64 -25.52
N LYS A 2 -18.80 -20.88 -25.34
CA LYS A 2 -19.98 -21.28 -24.53
C LYS A 2 -19.81 -20.96 -23.02
N ARG A 3 -18.62 -21.12 -22.43
CA ARG A 3 -18.38 -20.83 -20.98
C ARG A 3 -18.34 -19.32 -20.63
N LEU A 4 -18.03 -18.45 -21.57
CA LEU A 4 -18.03 -16.98 -21.35
C LEU A 4 -19.47 -16.43 -21.29
N ARG A 5 -20.43 -17.08 -21.97
CA ARG A 5 -21.86 -16.70 -21.90
C ARG A 5 -22.47 -16.98 -20.53
N TYR A 6 -22.03 -18.01 -19.81
CA TYR A 6 -22.53 -18.30 -18.45
C TYR A 6 -22.01 -17.31 -17.41
N VAL A 7 -20.77 -16.79 -17.55
CA VAL A 7 -20.22 -15.78 -16.65
C VAL A 7 -20.92 -14.43 -16.85
N ILE A 8 -21.21 -14.07 -18.10
CA ILE A 8 -21.97 -12.84 -18.41
C ILE A 8 -23.44 -12.97 -17.94
N LEU A 9 -24.03 -14.16 -18.01
CA LEU A 9 -25.39 -14.43 -17.51
C LEU A 9 -25.43 -14.37 -15.96
N LEU A 10 -24.37 -14.83 -15.27
CA LEU A 10 -24.30 -14.78 -13.79
C LEU A 10 -24.11 -13.34 -13.30
N VAL A 11 -23.32 -12.53 -13.99
CA VAL A 11 -23.15 -11.10 -13.71
C VAL A 11 -24.45 -10.32 -14.06
N GLY A 12 -25.16 -10.72 -15.11
CA GLY A 12 -26.47 -10.16 -15.47
C GLY A 12 -27.57 -10.53 -14.47
N LEU A 13 -27.55 -11.73 -13.89
CA LEU A 13 -28.52 -12.17 -12.87
C LEU A 13 -28.28 -11.51 -11.50
N MET A 14 -27.03 -11.12 -11.17
CA MET A 14 -26.73 -10.36 -9.95
C MET A 14 -27.17 -8.89 -10.05
N SER A 15 -27.39 -8.35 -11.25
CA SER A 15 -27.88 -6.98 -11.45
C SER A 15 -29.42 -6.85 -11.45
N ILE A 16 -30.17 -7.94 -11.43
CA ILE A 16 -31.65 -7.93 -11.54
C ILE A 16 -32.37 -8.12 -10.20
N SER A 17 -31.67 -8.40 -9.09
CA SER A 17 -32.31 -8.56 -7.77
C SER A 17 -32.24 -7.33 -6.85
N LEU A 18 -32.07 -6.13 -7.38
CA LEU A 18 -32.38 -4.89 -6.67
C LEU A 18 -33.84 -4.54 -6.89
N HIS A 19 -34.74 -5.28 -6.24
CA HIS A 19 -36.07 -4.76 -5.97
C HIS A 19 -35.90 -3.59 -5.00
N SER A 20 -35.91 -2.38 -5.54
CA SER A 20 -36.12 -1.16 -4.77
C SER A 20 -37.47 -1.28 -4.10
N ALA A 21 -37.49 -1.62 -2.82
CA ALA A 21 -38.65 -1.30 -1.99
C ALA A 21 -38.79 0.21 -2.06
N TYR A 22 -39.78 0.68 -2.79
CA TYR A 22 -40.18 2.11 -2.80
C TYR A 22 -40.79 2.41 -1.42
N ALA A 23 -39.96 2.68 -0.41
CA ALA A 23 -40.46 3.29 0.82
C ALA A 23 -41.11 4.61 0.48
N GLN A 24 -42.33 4.79 0.96
CA GLN A 24 -43.12 6.01 0.75
C GLN A 24 -42.32 7.22 1.23
N ARG A 25 -42.17 8.23 0.37
CA ARG A 25 -41.36 9.42 0.65
C ARG A 25 -42.25 10.57 1.06
N ILE A 26 -41.95 11.16 2.22
CA ILE A 26 -42.72 12.27 2.82
C ILE A 26 -42.08 13.59 2.43
N THR A 27 -42.89 14.56 2.08
CA THR A 27 -42.52 15.97 1.92
C THR A 27 -43.51 16.84 2.70
N HIS A 28 -43.02 17.56 3.71
CA HIS A 28 -43.83 18.47 4.52
C HIS A 28 -42.96 19.61 5.07
N ASN A 29 -43.55 20.79 5.18
CA ASN A 29 -42.89 21.96 5.74
C ASN A 29 -43.48 22.23 7.13
N PHE A 30 -42.66 22.13 8.15
CA PHE A 30 -43.05 22.46 9.52
C PHE A 30 -42.55 23.86 9.87
N ARG A 31 -43.41 24.67 10.48
CA ARG A 31 -43.11 26.03 10.95
C ARG A 31 -43.67 26.23 12.36
N ASN A 32 -42.78 26.26 13.36
CA ASN A 32 -43.12 26.41 14.78
C ASN A 32 -44.25 25.44 15.22
N THR A 33 -44.20 24.21 14.69
CA THR A 33 -45.17 23.15 14.97
C THR A 33 -44.75 22.38 16.21
N SER A 34 -45.65 22.01 17.14
CA SER A 34 -45.23 21.16 18.24
C SER A 34 -44.74 19.81 17.75
N MET A 35 -43.77 19.20 18.49
CA MET A 35 -43.20 17.91 18.10
C MET A 35 -44.29 16.84 18.02
N SER A 36 -45.24 16.86 18.96
CA SER A 36 -46.37 15.94 18.99
C SER A 36 -47.22 16.06 17.73
N GLU A 37 -47.55 17.29 17.32
CA GLU A 37 -48.32 17.56 16.07
C GLU A 37 -47.52 17.19 14.83
N ALA A 38 -46.18 17.46 14.81
CA ALA A 38 -45.32 17.08 13.70
C ALA A 38 -45.27 15.56 13.53
N LEU A 39 -45.20 14.80 14.62
CA LEU A 39 -45.25 13.34 14.59
C LEU A 39 -46.60 12.81 14.12
N ILE A 40 -47.73 13.45 14.49
CA ILE A 40 -49.07 13.13 13.96
C ILE A 40 -49.14 13.31 12.46
N VAL A 41 -48.62 14.43 11.95
CA VAL A 41 -48.56 14.71 10.50
C VAL A 41 -47.72 13.63 9.78
N LEU A 42 -46.57 13.25 10.33
CA LEU A 42 -45.74 12.19 9.74
C LEU A 42 -46.45 10.82 9.80
N ALA A 43 -47.17 10.52 10.92
CA ALA A 43 -47.92 9.28 11.06
C ALA A 43 -49.05 9.18 10.03
N LYS A 44 -49.75 10.27 9.73
CA LYS A 44 -50.76 10.33 8.65
C LYS A 44 -50.15 10.24 7.24
N SER A 45 -48.90 10.59 7.08
CA SER A 45 -48.19 10.63 5.80
C SER A 45 -47.44 9.33 5.46
N THR A 46 -47.41 8.35 6.35
CA THR A 46 -46.84 7.02 6.10
C THR A 46 -47.84 5.91 6.23
N LYS A 47 -47.75 4.90 5.38
CA LYS A 47 -48.53 3.65 5.48
C LYS A 47 -47.68 2.48 5.94
N ASP A 48 -46.33 2.67 5.92
CA ASP A 48 -45.36 1.62 6.17
C ASP A 48 -44.97 1.51 7.65
N TYR A 49 -45.30 2.56 8.46
CA TYR A 49 -44.91 2.60 9.86
C TYR A 49 -46.02 3.14 10.78
N HIS A 50 -46.14 2.59 11.97
CA HIS A 50 -46.93 3.07 13.08
C HIS A 50 -46.06 3.90 14.03
N ILE A 51 -46.32 5.21 14.15
CA ILE A 51 -45.54 6.11 14.99
C ILE A 51 -46.17 6.21 16.37
N ASN A 52 -45.45 5.77 17.41
CA ASN A 52 -45.93 5.70 18.78
C ASN A 52 -45.14 6.69 19.67
N PHE A 53 -45.85 7.56 20.39
CA PHE A 53 -45.27 8.53 21.30
C PHE A 53 -46.29 8.99 22.35
N ILE A 54 -45.82 9.61 23.46
CA ILE A 54 -46.70 10.23 24.47
C ILE A 54 -46.83 11.72 24.16
N TYR A 55 -48.04 12.17 23.88
CA TYR A 55 -48.32 13.52 23.42
C TYR A 55 -47.78 14.59 24.37
N ASP A 56 -48.17 14.54 25.66
CA ASP A 56 -47.80 15.53 26.67
C ASP A 56 -46.29 15.58 27.01
N GLU A 57 -45.52 14.52 26.69
CA GLU A 57 -44.06 14.53 26.87
C GLU A 57 -43.37 15.37 25.82
N LEU A 58 -43.95 15.51 24.61
CA LEU A 58 -43.28 16.07 23.45
C LEU A 58 -43.89 17.37 22.95
N GLU A 59 -45.05 17.83 23.46
CA GLU A 59 -45.78 19.00 22.95
C GLU A 59 -45.01 20.32 23.09
N ASP A 60 -44.16 20.47 24.12
CA ASP A 60 -43.39 21.69 24.38
C ASP A 60 -42.24 21.89 23.40
N PHE A 61 -41.81 20.83 22.72
CA PHE A 61 -40.70 20.89 21.74
C PHE A 61 -41.26 21.33 20.39
N THR A 62 -40.68 22.35 19.79
CA THR A 62 -41.16 22.92 18.53
C THR A 62 -40.23 22.58 17.35
N VAL A 63 -40.86 22.29 16.21
CA VAL A 63 -40.18 21.90 14.98
C VAL A 63 -40.35 22.98 13.92
N THR A 64 -39.25 23.41 13.32
CA THR A 64 -39.21 24.26 12.14
C THR A 64 -38.20 23.68 11.16
N THR A 65 -38.65 22.94 10.17
CA THR A 65 -37.80 22.30 9.17
C THR A 65 -38.57 21.90 7.92
N ASP A 66 -37.90 21.84 6.79
CA ASP A 66 -38.41 21.36 5.51
C ASP A 66 -38.01 19.89 5.30
N VAL A 67 -38.96 18.98 5.49
CA VAL A 67 -38.79 17.56 5.15
C VAL A 67 -39.07 17.39 3.66
N VAL A 68 -38.05 17.01 2.86
CA VAL A 68 -38.20 16.86 1.42
C VAL A 68 -37.83 15.45 0.98
N LYS A 69 -38.80 14.70 0.47
CA LYS A 69 -38.64 13.34 -0.09
C LYS A 69 -37.89 12.37 0.86
N ARG A 70 -38.18 12.38 2.17
CA ARG A 70 -37.61 11.52 3.19
C ARG A 70 -38.45 10.28 3.46
N THR A 71 -37.80 9.18 3.91
CA THR A 71 -38.53 8.06 4.51
C THR A 71 -39.09 8.48 5.87
N ALA A 72 -40.10 7.77 6.40
CA ALA A 72 -40.65 8.10 7.72
C ALA A 72 -39.61 8.09 8.85
N PRO A 73 -38.71 7.08 8.95
CA PRO A 73 -37.59 7.11 9.93
C PRO A 73 -36.65 8.30 9.75
N ASP A 74 -36.31 8.68 8.52
CA ASP A 74 -35.38 9.78 8.26
C ASP A 74 -36.07 11.16 8.51
N ALA A 75 -37.36 11.28 8.22
CA ALA A 75 -38.16 12.45 8.55
C ALA A 75 -38.24 12.66 10.08
N ILE A 76 -38.47 11.56 10.84
CA ILE A 76 -38.50 11.62 12.29
C ILE A 76 -37.10 11.98 12.84
N ARG A 77 -36.02 11.37 12.36
CA ARG A 77 -34.66 11.76 12.77
C ARG A 77 -34.37 13.25 12.50
N GLN A 78 -34.87 13.77 11.40
CA GLN A 78 -34.71 15.18 11.06
C GLN A 78 -35.45 16.09 12.00
N ILE A 79 -36.73 15.78 12.36
CA ILE A 79 -37.52 16.61 13.25
C ILE A 79 -37.12 16.52 14.73
N ILE A 80 -36.68 15.36 15.21
CA ILE A 80 -36.16 15.24 16.59
C ILE A 80 -34.81 15.92 16.77
N GLY A 81 -34.01 16.02 15.68
CA GLY A 81 -32.77 16.82 15.61
C GLY A 81 -31.88 16.67 16.84
N PHE A 82 -31.62 17.79 17.54
CA PHE A 82 -30.79 17.84 18.76
C PHE A 82 -31.60 17.78 20.06
N TYR A 83 -32.88 17.55 20.00
CA TYR A 83 -33.69 17.42 21.20
C TYR A 83 -33.35 16.10 21.94
N PRO A 84 -33.50 16.05 23.28
CA PRO A 84 -33.20 14.86 24.07
C PRO A 84 -34.26 13.76 23.84
N MET A 85 -34.32 13.28 22.61
CA MET A 85 -35.30 12.27 22.17
C MET A 85 -34.59 11.08 21.58
N LYS A 86 -35.15 9.90 21.76
CA LYS A 86 -34.70 8.64 21.20
C LYS A 86 -35.80 8.09 20.28
N MET A 87 -35.41 7.68 19.11
CA MET A 87 -36.23 6.90 18.20
C MET A 87 -35.78 5.46 18.21
N THR A 88 -36.68 4.53 18.43
CA THR A 88 -36.45 3.09 18.33
C THR A 88 -37.41 2.51 17.30
N ILE A 89 -36.94 1.62 16.45
CA ILE A 89 -37.73 0.94 15.42
C ILE A 89 -37.79 -0.54 15.77
N ASP A 90 -39.01 -1.08 15.85
CA ASP A 90 -39.28 -2.49 16.07
C ASP A 90 -40.32 -2.98 15.04
N GLY A 91 -39.84 -3.66 14.01
CA GLY A 91 -40.66 -3.99 12.82
C GLY A 91 -41.26 -2.74 12.18
N ASP A 92 -42.58 -2.68 12.06
CA ASP A 92 -43.30 -1.54 11.49
C ASP A 92 -43.67 -0.46 12.54
N ASN A 93 -43.21 -0.61 13.79
CA ASN A 93 -43.48 0.36 14.86
C ASN A 93 -42.26 1.24 15.08
N ILE A 94 -42.47 2.54 15.11
CA ILE A 94 -41.49 3.56 15.49
C ILE A 94 -41.93 4.15 16.84
N PHE A 95 -41.08 4.07 17.83
CA PHE A 95 -41.29 4.68 19.14
C PHE A 95 -40.41 5.91 19.26
N VAL A 96 -41.03 7.04 19.63
CA VAL A 96 -40.34 8.31 19.92
C VAL A 96 -40.64 8.70 21.36
N GLU A 97 -39.58 8.73 22.18
CA GLU A 97 -39.66 9.02 23.60
C GLU A 97 -38.65 10.08 24.03
N CYS A 98 -39.01 10.91 25.01
CA CYS A 98 -38.06 11.84 25.64
C CYS A 98 -37.15 11.07 26.58
N THR A 99 -35.82 11.19 26.36
CA THR A 99 -34.81 10.48 27.18
C THR A 99 -34.56 11.13 28.54
N GLN A 100 -35.02 12.39 28.70
CA GLN A 100 -34.88 13.19 29.90
C GLN A 100 -36.25 13.47 30.51
N LYS A 101 -36.76 12.52 31.28
CA LYS A 101 -38.08 12.66 31.93
C LYS A 101 -37.97 13.50 33.21
N SER A 102 -38.60 14.70 33.19
CA SER A 102 -38.72 15.55 34.34
C SER A 102 -40.13 16.22 34.33
N SER A 103 -40.73 16.32 35.49
CA SER A 103 -42.03 17.01 35.67
C SER A 103 -41.96 18.53 35.48
N THR A 104 -40.74 19.09 35.41
CA THR A 104 -40.49 20.53 35.19
C THR A 104 -39.49 20.75 34.09
N LYS A 105 -39.67 21.79 33.30
CA LYS A 105 -38.82 22.15 32.15
C LYS A 105 -38.44 23.62 32.24
N MET A 106 -37.29 24.00 31.73
CA MET A 106 -36.86 25.36 31.52
C MET A 106 -36.99 25.69 30.04
N ILE A 107 -37.87 26.62 29.70
CA ILE A 107 -38.21 26.94 28.32
C ILE A 107 -37.89 28.43 28.08
N GLY A 108 -37.12 28.69 27.02
CA GLY A 108 -36.72 30.06 26.68
C GLY A 108 -36.39 30.23 25.22
N ARG A 109 -36.01 31.45 24.87
CA ARG A 109 -35.64 31.81 23.50
C ARG A 109 -34.34 32.63 23.55
N VAL A 110 -33.41 32.36 22.65
CA VAL A 110 -32.16 33.11 22.49
C VAL A 110 -32.28 34.01 21.27
N VAL A 111 -32.01 35.32 21.43
CA VAL A 111 -32.08 36.32 20.37
C VAL A 111 -30.85 37.22 20.34
N ASP A 112 -30.58 37.87 19.22
CA ASP A 112 -29.58 38.92 19.12
C ASP A 112 -30.11 40.29 19.63
N SER A 113 -29.30 41.32 19.61
CA SER A 113 -29.66 42.70 20.01
C SER A 113 -30.77 43.32 19.14
N ASN A 114 -31.07 42.73 17.98
CA ASN A 114 -32.15 43.14 17.05
C ASN A 114 -33.36 42.22 17.14
N ASN A 115 -33.46 41.42 18.21
CA ASN A 115 -34.55 40.44 18.46
C ASN A 115 -34.67 39.34 17.39
N ARG A 116 -33.60 39.04 16.62
CA ARG A 116 -33.55 37.94 15.67
C ARG A 116 -33.16 36.65 16.40
N PRO A 117 -33.80 35.52 16.08
CA PRO A 117 -33.48 34.27 16.72
C PRO A 117 -32.03 33.85 16.42
N ILE A 118 -31.37 33.27 17.43
CA ILE A 118 -30.05 32.67 17.31
C ILE A 118 -30.24 31.16 17.40
N ASP A 119 -30.00 30.49 16.29
CA ASP A 119 -30.03 29.02 16.15
C ASP A 119 -28.74 28.38 16.65
N PHE A 120 -28.85 27.13 17.08
CA PHE A 120 -27.74 26.29 17.57
C PHE A 120 -26.90 26.93 18.68
N ALA A 121 -27.44 27.90 19.44
CA ALA A 121 -26.78 28.40 20.64
C ALA A 121 -26.80 27.35 21.74
N ASN A 122 -25.62 27.12 22.35
CA ASN A 122 -25.48 26.19 23.47
C ASN A 122 -26.11 26.78 24.74
N VAL A 123 -27.05 26.06 25.35
CA VAL A 123 -27.69 26.47 26.62
C VAL A 123 -27.39 25.42 27.68
N ALA A 124 -26.68 25.81 28.73
CA ALA A 124 -26.36 24.93 29.85
C ALA A 124 -27.03 25.44 31.14
N LEU A 125 -27.67 24.52 31.85
CA LEU A 125 -28.22 24.79 33.19
C LEU A 125 -27.20 24.40 34.23
N LEU A 126 -26.77 25.35 35.03
CA LEU A 126 -25.77 25.14 36.08
C LEU A 126 -26.40 25.33 37.46
N ASN A 127 -25.91 24.57 38.43
CA ASN A 127 -26.28 24.66 39.82
C ASN A 127 -25.88 26.01 40.43
N VAL A 128 -26.77 26.66 41.15
CA VAL A 128 -26.54 27.99 41.75
C VAL A 128 -25.43 27.98 42.81
N GLY A 129 -25.19 26.82 43.50
CA GLY A 129 -24.24 26.72 44.56
C GLY A 129 -22.80 26.51 44.13
N ASP A 130 -22.56 25.65 43.15
CA ASP A 130 -21.22 25.20 42.74
C ASP A 130 -20.94 25.31 41.25
N SER A 131 -21.89 25.86 40.46
CA SER A 131 -21.85 25.97 38.99
C SER A 131 -21.64 24.64 38.27
N SER A 132 -21.89 23.50 38.91
CA SER A 132 -21.86 22.20 38.25
C SER A 132 -22.98 22.09 37.22
N LEU A 133 -22.74 21.35 36.15
CA LEU A 133 -23.72 21.16 35.05
C LEU A 133 -24.90 20.30 35.55
N ILE A 134 -26.10 20.84 35.53
CA ILE A 134 -27.35 20.13 35.81
C ILE A 134 -27.84 19.40 34.54
N ASN A 135 -27.94 20.18 33.42
CA ASN A 135 -28.42 19.71 32.13
C ASN A 135 -28.09 20.73 31.04
N GLY A 136 -28.28 20.38 29.77
CA GLY A 136 -28.04 21.29 28.66
C GLY A 136 -28.75 20.90 27.38
N GLY A 137 -28.74 21.82 26.42
CA GLY A 137 -29.34 21.65 25.08
C GLY A 137 -28.83 22.73 24.14
N VAL A 138 -29.42 22.78 22.96
CA VAL A 138 -29.16 23.80 21.94
C VAL A 138 -30.47 24.42 21.49
N THR A 139 -30.41 25.66 21.02
CA THR A 139 -31.59 26.33 20.43
C THR A 139 -31.93 25.76 19.06
N ASN A 140 -33.19 25.73 18.71
CA ASN A 140 -33.67 25.41 17.37
C ASN A 140 -33.56 26.62 16.42
N GLU A 141 -34.01 26.47 15.16
CA GLU A 141 -33.97 27.52 14.13
C GLU A 141 -34.74 28.80 14.51
N ASN A 142 -35.70 28.72 15.46
CA ASN A 142 -36.42 29.88 16.01
C ASN A 142 -35.76 30.47 17.27
N GLY A 143 -34.58 29.99 17.62
CA GLY A 143 -33.87 30.39 18.83
C GLY A 143 -34.46 29.82 20.13
N GLN A 144 -35.45 28.90 20.05
CA GLN A 144 -36.11 28.33 21.22
C GLN A 144 -35.34 27.14 21.79
N PHE A 145 -35.38 26.93 23.10
CA PHE A 145 -34.86 25.76 23.77
C PHE A 145 -35.82 25.26 24.86
N VAL A 146 -35.82 23.95 25.06
CA VAL A 146 -36.57 23.26 26.09
C VAL A 146 -35.60 22.30 26.79
N ILE A 147 -35.30 22.52 28.08
CA ILE A 147 -34.38 21.73 28.85
C ILE A 147 -35.08 21.21 30.10
N PRO A 148 -35.28 19.87 30.23
CA PRO A 148 -35.83 19.28 31.46
C PRO A 148 -34.91 19.50 32.66
N SER A 149 -35.45 19.86 33.82
CA SER A 149 -34.68 20.15 35.01
C SER A 149 -35.49 19.87 36.27
N LYS A 150 -34.89 19.20 37.26
CA LYS A 150 -35.46 18.98 38.60
C LYS A 150 -35.14 20.13 39.57
N ALA A 151 -34.25 21.03 39.18
CA ALA A 151 -33.85 22.16 40.03
C ALA A 151 -34.91 23.26 39.95
N ARG A 152 -35.33 23.80 41.09
CA ARG A 152 -36.29 24.93 41.19
C ARG A 152 -35.66 26.25 40.66
N LYS A 153 -34.32 26.38 40.67
CA LYS A 153 -33.58 27.54 40.20
C LYS A 153 -32.25 27.06 39.64
N ALA A 154 -31.86 27.64 38.48
CA ALA A 154 -30.58 27.35 37.83
C ALA A 154 -29.96 28.60 37.23
N ILE A 155 -28.65 28.59 37.08
CA ILE A 155 -27.93 29.54 36.24
C ILE A 155 -28.00 29.03 34.82
N VAL A 156 -28.57 29.82 33.93
CA VAL A 156 -28.63 29.53 32.49
C VAL A 156 -27.41 30.20 31.85
N ARG A 157 -26.49 29.39 31.35
CA ARG A 157 -25.34 29.83 30.55
C ARG A 157 -25.70 29.66 29.10
N VAL A 158 -25.68 30.73 28.33
CA VAL A 158 -25.90 30.69 26.88
C VAL A 158 -24.66 31.15 26.16
N SER A 159 -24.21 30.37 25.22
CA SER A 159 -23.04 30.66 24.37
C SER A 159 -23.29 30.31 22.91
N CYS A 160 -22.87 31.21 22.02
CA CYS A 160 -22.88 30.99 20.58
C CYS A 160 -21.63 31.61 19.95
N VAL A 161 -21.15 31.04 18.86
CA VAL A 161 -19.99 31.56 18.12
C VAL A 161 -20.34 32.97 17.57
N GLY A 162 -19.48 33.94 17.83
CA GLY A 162 -19.69 35.34 17.43
C GLY A 162 -20.45 36.19 18.45
N TYR A 163 -20.87 35.62 19.59
CA TYR A 163 -21.58 36.31 20.65
C TYR A 163 -20.88 36.20 22.01
N GLN A 164 -21.15 37.19 22.89
CA GLN A 164 -20.68 37.11 24.27
C GLN A 164 -21.48 36.07 25.05
N THR A 165 -20.78 35.23 25.80
CA THR A 165 -21.44 34.25 26.67
C THR A 165 -22.13 34.95 27.82
N VAL A 166 -23.41 34.61 28.04
CA VAL A 166 -24.29 35.24 29.06
C VAL A 166 -24.61 34.23 30.15
N PHE A 167 -24.65 34.67 31.38
CA PHE A 167 -25.03 33.88 32.56
C PHE A 167 -26.13 34.63 33.33
N HIS A 168 -27.31 34.04 33.44
CA HIS A 168 -28.45 34.56 34.20
C HIS A 168 -29.07 33.48 35.06
N SER A 169 -29.52 33.85 36.25
CA SER A 169 -30.20 32.92 37.16
C SER A 169 -31.69 33.04 37.00
N TYR A 170 -32.35 31.90 36.70
CA TYR A 170 -33.82 31.84 36.50
C TYR A 170 -34.44 30.74 37.38
N ASN A 171 -35.72 30.93 37.68
CA ASN A 171 -36.52 29.85 38.21
C ASN A 171 -37.00 28.95 37.07
N THR A 172 -37.24 27.68 37.35
CA THR A 172 -37.71 26.70 36.36
C THR A 172 -39.11 27.13 35.85
N GLY A 173 -39.34 27.00 34.54
CA GLY A 173 -40.53 27.41 33.81
C GLY A 173 -40.19 28.20 32.56
N MET A 174 -41.11 28.99 32.09
CA MET A 174 -40.91 29.92 30.95
C MET A 174 -40.06 31.13 31.40
N ILE A 175 -38.87 31.27 30.85
CA ILE A 175 -37.91 32.32 31.23
C ILE A 175 -37.80 33.47 30.22
N GLY A 176 -38.55 33.39 29.13
CA GLY A 176 -38.57 34.47 28.11
C GLY A 176 -37.36 34.45 27.18
N ALA A 177 -37.04 35.67 26.64
CA ALA A 177 -35.91 35.82 25.69
C ALA A 177 -34.61 36.18 26.42
N ILE A 178 -33.54 35.51 26.05
CA ILE A 178 -32.17 35.81 26.48
C ILE A 178 -31.45 36.49 25.30
N VAL A 179 -31.01 37.73 25.51
CA VAL A 179 -30.34 38.53 24.48
C VAL A 179 -28.83 38.25 24.53
N LEU A 180 -28.25 37.85 23.42
CA LEU A 180 -26.82 37.79 23.23
C LEU A 180 -26.31 39.01 22.46
N HIS A 181 -25.27 39.62 22.93
CA HIS A 181 -24.59 40.72 22.24
C HIS A 181 -23.48 40.20 21.36
N GLU A 182 -23.36 40.71 20.15
CA GLU A 182 -22.27 40.36 19.25
C GLU A 182 -20.92 40.62 19.92
N ASN A 183 -20.05 39.66 19.91
CA ASN A 183 -18.70 39.83 20.35
C ASN A 183 -17.84 40.09 19.12
N THR A 184 -17.61 41.37 18.80
CA THR A 184 -16.61 41.77 17.82
C THR A 184 -15.20 41.47 18.39
N ILE A 185 -14.92 40.23 18.70
CA ILE A 185 -13.54 39.78 18.74
C ILE A 185 -13.07 39.93 17.32
N ASN A 186 -12.26 40.91 17.02
CA ASN A 186 -11.30 40.86 15.94
C ASN A 186 -10.57 39.53 16.14
N LEU A 187 -10.99 38.49 15.44
CA LEU A 187 -10.24 37.27 15.26
C LEU A 187 -8.91 37.79 14.70
N LYS A 188 -7.90 37.99 15.57
CA LYS A 188 -6.51 37.98 15.13
C LYS A 188 -6.45 36.86 14.19
N GLY A 189 -6.31 37.16 12.88
CA GLY A 189 -6.55 36.21 11.80
C GLY A 189 -6.11 34.86 12.22
N VAL A 190 -6.95 33.85 12.10
CA VAL A 190 -6.56 32.47 12.27
C VAL A 190 -5.39 32.34 11.32
N LYS A 191 -4.14 32.45 11.88
CA LYS A 191 -3.00 31.87 11.20
C LYS A 191 -3.42 30.43 11.04
N VAL A 192 -3.97 30.13 9.88
CA VAL A 192 -4.01 28.76 9.40
C VAL A 192 -2.56 28.34 9.52
N LYS A 193 -2.20 27.67 10.61
CA LYS A 193 -0.93 26.95 10.68
C LYS A 193 -1.02 26.04 9.49
N ALA A 194 -0.30 26.41 8.43
CA ALA A 194 -0.20 25.59 7.26
C ALA A 194 0.00 24.16 7.77
N MET A 195 -0.88 23.25 7.38
CA MET A 195 -0.81 21.84 7.79
C MET A 195 0.59 21.35 7.39
N ARG A 196 1.48 21.20 8.36
CA ARG A 196 2.85 20.70 8.11
C ARG A 196 2.74 19.20 7.93
N GLU A 197 3.43 18.67 6.93
CA GLU A 197 3.80 17.26 6.96
C GLU A 197 4.65 17.06 8.20
N ASN A 198 4.06 16.56 9.29
CA ASN A 198 4.81 16.25 10.48
C ASN A 198 5.58 14.97 10.21
N ILE A 199 6.83 15.10 9.79
CA ILE A 199 7.77 13.99 9.72
C ILE A 199 8.30 13.79 11.15
N LYS A 200 8.08 12.59 11.70
CA LYS A 200 8.60 12.19 13.02
C LYS A 200 9.40 10.91 12.87
N LEU A 201 10.42 10.72 13.68
CA LEU A 201 11.08 9.43 13.81
C LEU A 201 10.37 8.59 14.88
N GLY A 202 9.84 7.42 14.47
CA GLY A 202 9.32 6.41 15.37
C GLY A 202 10.43 5.49 15.90
N GLN A 203 10.04 4.39 16.55
CA GLN A 203 10.99 3.39 17.08
C GLN A 203 11.81 2.71 15.98
N GLU A 204 11.22 2.48 14.83
CA GLU A 204 11.82 1.67 13.75
C GLU A 204 12.05 2.47 12.45
N GLY A 205 11.52 3.70 12.33
CA GLY A 205 11.62 4.47 11.10
C GLY A 205 10.91 5.81 11.14
N MET A 206 10.74 6.40 9.96
CA MET A 206 10.14 7.72 9.74
C MET A 206 8.63 7.61 9.56
N ILE A 207 7.87 8.43 10.27
CA ILE A 207 6.40 8.55 10.18
C ILE A 207 6.05 9.87 9.50
N VAL A 208 5.29 9.82 8.42
CA VAL A 208 4.78 10.97 7.66
C VAL A 208 3.27 11.05 7.82
N ASP A 209 2.75 12.16 8.34
CA ASP A 209 1.30 12.40 8.48
C ASP A 209 0.72 12.78 7.11
N ILE A 210 -0.23 11.98 6.62
CA ILE A 210 -0.91 12.18 5.34
C ILE A 210 -2.27 12.85 5.54
N GLU A 211 -2.99 12.49 6.60
CA GLU A 211 -4.34 13.00 6.90
C GLU A 211 -4.37 14.53 6.97
N HIS A 212 -3.35 15.13 7.61
CA HIS A 212 -3.23 16.58 7.80
C HIS A 212 -2.26 17.23 6.80
N SER A 213 -1.96 16.57 5.67
CA SER A 213 -1.07 17.09 4.64
C SER A 213 -1.79 17.26 3.30
N ASP A 214 -1.15 17.96 2.36
CA ASP A 214 -1.66 18.09 0.99
C ASP A 214 -1.68 16.78 0.23
N LEU A 215 -0.97 15.76 0.73
CA LEU A 215 -0.92 14.43 0.15
C LEU A 215 -2.24 13.65 0.31
N ASN A 216 -3.12 14.08 1.21
CA ASN A 216 -4.42 13.42 1.41
C ASN A 216 -5.35 13.46 0.18
N LYS A 217 -5.04 14.30 -0.83
CA LYS A 217 -5.83 14.46 -2.07
C LYS A 217 -5.00 14.24 -3.34
N ILE A 218 -3.84 13.56 -3.22
CA ILE A 218 -2.97 13.34 -4.38
C ILE A 218 -3.49 12.25 -5.33
N GLY A 219 -4.32 11.35 -4.85
CA GLY A 219 -4.88 10.25 -5.61
C GLY A 219 -4.87 8.93 -4.84
N THR A 220 -3.86 8.11 -5.04
CA THR A 220 -3.74 6.76 -4.48
C THR A 220 -2.57 6.61 -3.51
N ALA A 221 -2.46 5.47 -2.81
CA ALA A 221 -1.30 5.18 -1.97
C ALA A 221 0.00 5.13 -2.79
N THR A 222 -0.04 4.65 -4.03
CA THR A 222 1.12 4.69 -4.94
C THR A 222 1.56 6.12 -5.21
N ASP A 223 0.61 7.04 -5.42
CA ASP A 223 0.92 8.45 -5.61
C ASP A 223 1.50 9.07 -4.33
N VAL A 224 0.95 8.69 -3.15
CA VAL A 224 1.52 9.09 -1.85
C VAL A 224 2.94 8.58 -1.72
N LEU A 225 3.20 7.29 -1.97
CA LEU A 225 4.54 6.69 -1.85
C LEU A 225 5.55 7.34 -2.81
N ARG A 226 5.13 7.76 -4.01
CA ARG A 226 5.98 8.48 -4.97
C ARG A 226 6.45 9.84 -4.43
N GLU A 227 5.67 10.42 -3.53
CA GLU A 227 5.98 11.70 -2.86
C GLU A 227 6.68 11.52 -1.51
N MET A 228 6.91 10.27 -1.07
CA MET A 228 7.61 10.02 0.19
C MET A 228 9.11 10.23 0.06
N PRO A 229 9.77 10.82 1.07
CA PRO A 229 11.22 10.86 1.14
C PRO A 229 11.84 9.46 1.06
N ARG A 230 12.90 9.30 0.28
CA ARG A 230 13.66 8.05 0.14
C ARG A 230 12.87 6.84 -0.40
N VAL A 231 11.68 7.06 -0.92
CA VAL A 231 10.89 6.02 -1.60
C VAL A 231 10.89 6.32 -3.09
N ASP A 232 11.37 5.39 -3.89
CA ASP A 232 11.32 5.44 -5.35
C ASP A 232 10.23 4.50 -5.85
N VAL A 233 9.33 5.03 -6.67
CA VAL A 233 8.26 4.25 -7.31
C VAL A 233 8.48 4.31 -8.81
N SER A 234 8.87 3.17 -9.39
CA SER A 234 9.14 3.03 -10.81
C SER A 234 7.87 3.19 -11.66
N SER A 235 8.02 3.31 -12.96
CA SER A 235 6.91 3.44 -13.92
C SER A 235 5.96 2.23 -13.92
N ASP A 236 6.45 1.05 -13.61
CA ASP A 236 5.69 -0.19 -13.46
C ASP A 236 4.98 -0.32 -12.09
N GLY A 237 5.16 0.64 -11.17
CA GLY A 237 4.60 0.65 -9.82
C GLY A 237 5.48 -0.03 -8.76
N THR A 238 6.64 -0.57 -9.13
CA THR A 238 7.58 -1.18 -8.16
C THR A 238 8.06 -0.13 -7.17
N VAL A 239 7.96 -0.47 -5.87
CA VAL A 239 8.34 0.41 -4.76
C VAL A 239 9.68 -0.03 -4.20
N ASN A 240 10.62 0.90 -4.08
CA ASN A 240 11.92 0.69 -3.46
C ASN A 240 12.19 1.74 -2.39
N VAL A 241 12.82 1.33 -1.29
CA VAL A 241 13.37 2.24 -0.28
C VAL A 241 14.86 2.43 -0.56
N PHE A 242 15.29 3.68 -0.60
CA PHE A 242 16.67 4.03 -0.91
C PHE A 242 17.68 3.23 -0.08
N ALA A 243 18.68 2.64 -0.73
CA ALA A 243 19.74 1.77 -0.18
C ALA A 243 19.25 0.49 0.54
N LYS A 244 17.94 0.22 0.62
CA LYS A 244 17.34 -0.97 1.26
C LYS A 244 16.69 -1.93 0.25
N GLY A 245 16.39 -1.46 -0.97
CA GLY A 245 15.67 -2.23 -2.00
C GLY A 245 14.17 -2.32 -1.75
N SER A 246 13.54 -3.39 -2.22
CA SER A 246 12.09 -3.56 -2.14
C SER A 246 11.63 -3.81 -0.70
N PRO A 247 10.72 -2.96 -0.15
CA PRO A 247 10.19 -3.12 1.20
C PRO A 247 9.09 -4.17 1.28
N LEU A 248 8.83 -4.69 2.48
CA LEU A 248 7.53 -5.25 2.78
C LEU A 248 6.54 -4.10 3.02
N ILE A 249 5.41 -4.10 2.32
CA ILE A 249 4.40 -3.06 2.46
C ILE A 249 3.19 -3.62 3.20
N TYR A 250 2.71 -2.87 4.20
CA TYR A 250 1.52 -3.21 4.98
C TYR A 250 0.49 -2.10 4.90
N ILE A 251 -0.78 -2.46 4.74
CA ILE A 251 -1.94 -1.59 4.94
C ILE A 251 -2.65 -2.07 6.20
N ASN A 252 -2.68 -1.25 7.25
CA ASN A 252 -3.28 -1.59 8.56
C ASN A 252 -2.83 -2.95 9.12
N ASN A 253 -1.53 -3.21 9.10
CA ASN A 253 -0.87 -4.46 9.48
C ASN A 253 -1.07 -5.64 8.52
N ARG A 254 -1.91 -5.54 7.48
CA ARG A 254 -2.04 -6.54 6.42
C ARG A 254 -1.00 -6.30 5.33
N GLN A 255 -0.20 -7.31 5.00
CA GLN A 255 0.78 -7.18 3.92
C GLN A 255 0.11 -7.01 2.56
N VAL A 256 0.58 -6.01 1.81
CA VAL A 256 0.28 -5.80 0.39
C VAL A 256 1.00 -6.87 -0.42
N ARG A 257 0.30 -7.52 -1.32
CA ARG A 257 0.85 -8.62 -2.14
C ARG A 257 0.87 -8.29 -3.61
N ASP A 258 -0.08 -7.50 -4.03
CA ASP A 258 -0.19 -6.96 -5.38
C ASP A 258 -0.07 -5.44 -5.28
N LEU A 259 0.81 -4.85 -6.08
CA LEU A 259 0.97 -3.39 -6.18
C LEU A 259 -0.34 -2.69 -6.58
N ASN A 260 -1.28 -3.42 -7.21
CA ASN A 260 -2.62 -2.92 -7.48
C ASN A 260 -3.37 -2.51 -6.19
N GLU A 261 -3.13 -3.13 -5.04
CA GLU A 261 -3.71 -2.71 -3.77
C GLU A 261 -3.28 -1.28 -3.38
N LEU A 262 -2.07 -0.86 -3.75
CA LEU A 262 -1.59 0.50 -3.54
C LEU A 262 -2.22 1.50 -4.52
N HIS A 263 -2.48 1.06 -5.75
CA HIS A 263 -3.20 1.87 -6.73
C HIS A 263 -4.67 2.09 -6.37
N GLN A 264 -5.21 1.24 -5.52
CA GLN A 264 -6.62 1.24 -5.11
C GLN A 264 -6.86 2.05 -3.84
N LEU A 265 -5.93 2.00 -2.88
CA LEU A 265 -6.06 2.74 -1.64
C LEU A 265 -5.95 4.25 -1.92
N LYS A 266 -7.04 4.99 -1.67
CA LYS A 266 -7.07 6.44 -1.82
C LYS A 266 -6.23 7.14 -0.75
N SER A 267 -5.58 8.22 -1.17
CA SER A 267 -4.77 9.05 -0.29
C SER A 267 -5.58 9.71 0.84
N ASP A 268 -6.85 10.04 0.62
CA ASP A 268 -7.75 10.62 1.64
C ASP A 268 -8.18 9.60 2.73
N ASN A 269 -7.94 8.32 2.50
CA ASN A 269 -8.12 7.26 3.49
C ASN A 269 -6.85 6.96 4.28
N ILE A 270 -5.72 7.55 3.93
CA ILE A 270 -4.43 7.33 4.61
C ILE A 270 -4.29 8.31 5.76
N LYS A 271 -4.05 7.80 6.97
CA LYS A 271 -3.72 8.59 8.14
C LYS A 271 -2.25 9.00 8.14
N ASN A 272 -1.37 8.01 8.04
CA ASN A 272 0.07 8.20 7.97
C ASN A 272 0.75 7.04 7.23
N VAL A 273 1.96 7.31 6.78
CA VAL A 273 2.87 6.31 6.22
C VAL A 273 4.10 6.24 7.11
N GLU A 274 4.47 5.05 7.56
CA GLU A 274 5.68 4.78 8.32
C GLU A 274 6.68 4.03 7.44
N ILE A 275 7.87 4.60 7.27
CA ILE A 275 8.98 4.02 6.50
C ILE A 275 10.00 3.48 7.49
N VAL A 276 9.99 2.17 7.70
CA VAL A 276 10.87 1.45 8.63
C VAL A 276 12.15 1.05 7.89
N THR A 277 13.27 1.66 8.24
CA THR A 277 14.59 1.39 7.63
C THR A 277 15.47 0.48 8.49
N ALA A 278 15.05 0.22 9.73
CA ALA A 278 15.71 -0.66 10.68
C ALA A 278 14.71 -1.65 11.31
N PRO A 279 14.15 -2.61 10.52
CA PRO A 279 13.17 -3.55 11.04
C PRO A 279 13.80 -4.48 12.09
N GLY A 280 13.13 -4.56 13.26
CA GLY A 280 13.57 -5.34 14.42
C GLY A 280 13.52 -6.86 14.23
N ALA A 281 13.77 -7.60 15.33
CA ALA A 281 13.88 -9.06 15.35
C ALA A 281 12.55 -9.80 15.07
N LYS A 282 11.40 -9.16 15.31
CA LYS A 282 10.06 -9.69 14.99
C LYS A 282 9.80 -9.90 13.49
N TYR A 283 10.58 -9.24 12.62
CA TYR A 283 10.56 -9.47 11.19
C TYR A 283 11.53 -10.58 10.80
N ASN A 284 11.20 -11.28 9.70
CA ASN A 284 12.12 -12.26 9.11
C ASN A 284 13.47 -11.60 8.79
N ALA A 285 14.56 -12.39 8.89
CA ALA A 285 15.92 -11.88 8.70
C ALA A 285 16.19 -11.32 7.29
N GLU A 286 15.38 -11.65 6.29
CA GLU A 286 15.50 -11.10 4.92
C GLU A 286 14.88 -9.70 4.76
N VAL A 287 14.10 -9.22 5.75
CA VAL A 287 13.39 -7.93 5.67
C VAL A 287 14.35 -6.79 5.96
N LYS A 288 14.72 -6.02 4.93
CA LYS A 288 15.65 -4.87 5.01
C LYS A 288 14.92 -3.54 5.24
N SER A 289 13.65 -3.45 4.85
CA SER A 289 12.79 -2.28 5.07
C SER A 289 11.32 -2.67 5.07
N VAL A 290 10.50 -1.85 5.73
CA VAL A 290 9.04 -2.02 5.79
C VAL A 290 8.36 -0.67 5.57
N ILE A 291 7.28 -0.64 4.81
CA ILE A 291 6.39 0.51 4.71
C ILE A 291 5.05 0.12 5.34
N ARG A 292 4.61 0.87 6.35
CA ARG A 292 3.30 0.69 6.98
C ARG A 292 2.40 1.85 6.62
N ILE A 293 1.31 1.57 5.92
CA ILE A 293 0.28 2.54 5.56
C ILE A 293 -0.87 2.36 6.55
N ASN A 294 -1.05 3.33 7.42
CA ASN A 294 -2.15 3.34 8.38
C ASN A 294 -3.29 4.19 7.84
N THR A 295 -4.51 3.64 7.79
CA THR A 295 -5.67 4.36 7.28
C THR A 295 -6.48 5.02 8.39
N ILE A 296 -7.28 6.03 8.02
CA ILE A 296 -8.18 6.76 8.92
C ILE A 296 -9.30 5.81 9.38
N ARG A 297 -9.63 5.85 10.68
CA ARG A 297 -10.80 5.14 11.21
C ARG A 297 -12.06 5.95 10.90
N ARG A 298 -12.80 5.57 9.87
CA ARG A 298 -14.18 6.04 9.71
C ARG A 298 -15.10 5.00 10.37
N GLN A 299 -15.89 5.42 11.34
CA GLN A 299 -16.87 4.56 12.00
C GLN A 299 -18.14 4.53 11.15
N GLY A 300 -18.69 3.35 10.90
CA GLY A 300 -19.94 3.15 10.19
C GLY A 300 -20.25 1.66 10.05
N GLU A 301 -21.49 1.29 10.30
CA GLU A 301 -22.04 -0.03 10.01
C GLU A 301 -22.71 -0.02 8.64
N GLY A 302 -22.90 -1.19 8.06
CA GLY A 302 -23.55 -1.37 6.76
C GLY A 302 -22.58 -1.63 5.61
N TRP A 303 -23.04 -1.33 4.41
CA TRP A 303 -22.33 -1.55 3.17
C TRP A 303 -21.42 -0.38 2.80
N SER A 304 -20.22 -0.70 2.37
CA SER A 304 -19.28 0.23 1.73
C SER A 304 -18.65 -0.42 0.51
N GLY A 305 -18.14 0.39 -0.42
CA GLY A 305 -17.51 -0.12 -1.62
C GLY A 305 -16.62 0.88 -2.30
N GLU A 306 -15.70 0.35 -3.09
CA GLU A 306 -14.75 1.13 -3.88
C GLU A 306 -14.73 0.60 -5.32
N ASN A 307 -14.62 1.51 -6.25
CA ASN A 307 -14.42 1.21 -7.67
C ASN A 307 -13.24 2.03 -8.18
N TYR A 308 -12.28 1.38 -8.82
CA TYR A 308 -11.13 2.03 -9.42
C TYR A 308 -10.86 1.51 -10.82
N THR A 309 -10.86 2.43 -11.76
CA THR A 309 -10.62 2.13 -13.18
C THR A 309 -9.38 2.89 -13.63
N THR A 310 -8.45 2.21 -14.32
CA THR A 310 -7.36 2.87 -15.02
C THR A 310 -7.42 2.56 -16.50
N THR A 311 -7.07 3.52 -17.32
CA THR A 311 -6.80 3.32 -18.73
C THR A 311 -5.45 3.95 -19.07
N MET A 312 -4.72 3.33 -19.98
CA MET A 312 -3.46 3.86 -20.47
C MET A 312 -3.27 3.59 -21.95
N PHE A 313 -2.52 4.44 -22.61
CA PHE A 313 -2.10 4.31 -24.00
C PHE A 313 -0.62 4.62 -24.14
N ASN A 314 0.20 3.63 -24.51
CA ASN A 314 1.65 3.77 -24.72
C ASN A 314 2.10 3.48 -26.18
N LYS A 315 1.33 2.98 -27.00
CA LYS A 315 1.33 2.51 -28.37
C LYS A 315 0.14 1.56 -28.55
N TRP A 316 -0.28 0.94 -27.46
CA TRP A 316 -1.44 0.04 -27.38
C TRP A 316 -2.30 0.42 -26.17
N TRP A 317 -3.58 0.12 -26.26
CA TRP A 317 -4.50 0.31 -25.14
C TRP A 317 -4.33 -0.77 -24.07
N GLY A 318 -4.24 -0.32 -22.82
CA GLY A 318 -4.25 -1.11 -21.63
C GLY A 318 -5.13 -0.50 -20.55
N GLY A 319 -5.32 -1.23 -19.45
CA GLY A 319 -6.05 -0.73 -18.30
C GLY A 319 -6.37 -1.81 -17.29
N SER A 320 -6.92 -1.38 -16.16
CA SER A 320 -7.35 -2.27 -15.09
C SER A 320 -8.65 -1.78 -14.47
N GLN A 321 -9.41 -2.74 -13.96
CA GLN A 321 -10.63 -2.54 -13.19
C GLN A 321 -10.51 -3.24 -11.86
N TYR A 322 -10.83 -2.53 -10.78
CA TYR A 322 -10.91 -3.06 -9.43
C TYR A 322 -12.25 -2.68 -8.80
N MET A 323 -12.83 -3.61 -8.06
CA MET A 323 -14.05 -3.41 -7.31
C MET A 323 -13.90 -4.10 -5.95
N SER A 324 -14.27 -3.41 -4.88
CA SER A 324 -14.38 -3.99 -3.55
C SER A 324 -15.71 -3.69 -2.91
N SER A 325 -16.13 -4.57 -2.03
CA SER A 325 -17.34 -4.43 -1.22
C SER A 325 -17.09 -4.95 0.18
N ILE A 326 -17.53 -4.18 1.17
CA ILE A 326 -17.38 -4.50 2.59
C ILE A 326 -18.76 -4.38 3.23
N TYR A 327 -19.19 -5.43 3.92
CA TYR A 327 -20.33 -5.37 4.82
C TYR A 327 -19.85 -5.46 6.26
N ARG A 328 -20.27 -4.52 7.10
CA ARG A 328 -19.82 -4.41 8.48
C ARG A 328 -20.97 -4.28 9.46
N THR A 329 -20.86 -5.02 10.55
CA THR A 329 -21.61 -4.81 11.78
C THR A 329 -20.65 -4.51 12.94
N ASN A 330 -21.16 -4.32 14.16
CA ASN A 330 -20.33 -4.08 15.33
C ASN A 330 -19.25 -5.16 15.54
N LYS A 331 -19.56 -6.44 15.32
CA LYS A 331 -18.64 -7.56 15.56
C LYS A 331 -18.08 -8.21 14.30
N LEU A 332 -18.84 -8.24 13.20
CA LEU A 332 -18.50 -8.97 11.99
C LEU A 332 -18.14 -7.99 10.85
N GLU A 333 -17.11 -8.31 10.10
CA GLU A 333 -16.82 -7.73 8.79
C GLU A 333 -16.66 -8.82 7.75
N VAL A 334 -17.39 -8.70 6.65
CA VAL A 334 -17.22 -9.54 5.46
C VAL A 334 -16.77 -8.65 4.32
N PHE A 335 -15.76 -9.09 3.59
CA PHE A 335 -15.07 -8.34 2.59
C PHE A 335 -14.90 -9.16 1.30
N GLY A 336 -15.12 -8.53 0.14
CA GLY A 336 -14.91 -9.11 -1.17
C GLY A 336 -14.22 -8.15 -2.13
N GLU A 337 -13.29 -8.66 -2.93
CA GLU A 337 -12.59 -7.91 -4.00
C GLU A 337 -12.63 -8.71 -5.30
N LEU A 338 -12.72 -7.99 -6.41
CA LEU A 338 -12.56 -8.53 -7.77
C LEU A 338 -11.70 -7.55 -8.56
N TRP A 339 -10.76 -8.08 -9.33
CA TRP A 339 -9.95 -7.25 -10.22
C TRP A 339 -9.64 -7.96 -11.54
N GLY A 340 -9.39 -7.14 -12.55
CA GLY A 340 -8.92 -7.59 -13.84
C GLY A 340 -8.05 -6.53 -14.51
N SER A 341 -7.04 -6.97 -15.26
CA SER A 341 -6.13 -6.07 -15.95
C SER A 341 -5.72 -6.59 -17.33
N THR A 342 -5.36 -5.67 -18.20
CA THR A 342 -4.65 -5.95 -19.45
C THR A 342 -3.54 -4.91 -19.61
N THR A 343 -2.29 -5.40 -19.65
CA THR A 343 -1.09 -4.55 -19.73
C THR A 343 -0.35 -4.89 -21.03
N PRO A 344 -0.47 -4.04 -22.05
CA PRO A 344 0.36 -4.15 -23.24
C PRO A 344 1.72 -3.53 -22.97
N GLY A 345 2.77 -4.10 -23.57
CA GLY A 345 4.11 -3.58 -23.51
C GLY A 345 4.92 -3.94 -24.75
N GLY A 346 6.11 -3.43 -24.80
CA GLY A 346 7.09 -3.73 -25.81
C GLY A 346 8.40 -3.05 -25.51
N GLU A 347 9.44 -3.49 -26.18
CA GLU A 347 10.79 -2.99 -26.03
C GLU A 347 11.47 -2.92 -27.41
N ASP A 348 12.16 -1.84 -27.67
CA ASP A 348 13.14 -1.75 -28.75
C ASP A 348 14.52 -2.00 -28.13
N ASN A 349 15.07 -3.21 -28.31
CA ASN A 349 16.32 -3.65 -27.73
C ASN A 349 17.41 -3.71 -28.80
N VAL A 350 18.58 -3.13 -28.49
CA VAL A 350 19.84 -3.39 -29.17
C VAL A 350 20.83 -3.93 -28.15
N LEU A 351 21.31 -5.12 -28.40
CA LEU A 351 22.24 -5.84 -27.54
C LEU A 351 23.57 -6.03 -28.29
N SER A 352 24.68 -5.95 -27.57
CA SER A 352 25.95 -6.49 -28.07
C SER A 352 26.56 -7.44 -27.05
N ASN A 353 27.28 -8.44 -27.54
CA ASN A 353 27.95 -9.43 -26.70
C ASN A 353 29.33 -9.70 -27.30
N GLU A 354 30.38 -9.36 -26.54
CA GLU A 354 31.76 -9.65 -26.85
C GLU A 354 32.23 -10.86 -26.04
N ILE A 355 32.64 -11.91 -26.73
CA ILE A 355 33.07 -13.19 -26.14
C ILE A 355 34.53 -13.39 -26.46
N ASN A 356 35.41 -13.37 -25.46
CA ASN A 356 36.86 -13.60 -25.54
C ASN A 356 37.16 -15.02 -25.09
N GLY A 357 36.73 -16.03 -25.86
CA GLY A 357 36.91 -17.43 -25.59
C GLY A 357 38.07 -18.04 -26.38
N THR A 358 37.82 -19.11 -27.14
CA THR A 358 38.79 -19.70 -28.09
C THR A 358 38.96 -18.83 -29.32
N LYS A 359 37.91 -18.07 -29.66
CA LYS A 359 37.88 -17.03 -30.67
C LYS A 359 37.40 -15.72 -30.05
N ASN A 360 37.70 -14.62 -30.70
CA ASN A 360 37.13 -13.34 -30.36
C ASN A 360 35.84 -13.15 -31.21
N ILE A 361 34.67 -13.31 -30.58
CA ILE A 361 33.37 -13.23 -31.21
C ILE A 361 32.66 -11.96 -30.71
N PHE A 362 32.19 -11.14 -31.65
CA PHE A 362 31.34 -10.00 -31.39
C PHE A 362 29.98 -10.20 -32.07
N ILE A 363 28.90 -10.10 -31.27
CA ILE A 363 27.52 -10.24 -31.75
C ILE A 363 26.79 -8.93 -31.50
N GLU A 364 26.20 -8.38 -32.54
CA GLU A 364 25.25 -7.29 -32.46
C GLU A 364 23.86 -7.84 -32.79
N GLN A 365 22.90 -7.65 -31.87
CA GLN A 365 21.54 -8.14 -31.97
C GLN A 365 20.53 -6.97 -31.86
N ALA A 366 19.63 -6.83 -32.81
CA ALA A 366 18.41 -6.05 -32.65
C ALA A 366 17.26 -7.01 -32.33
N ALA A 367 16.56 -6.78 -31.21
CA ALA A 367 15.54 -7.70 -30.69
C ALA A 367 14.29 -6.93 -30.22
N PRO A 368 13.48 -6.38 -31.14
CA PRO A 368 12.25 -5.71 -30.78
C PRO A 368 11.24 -6.73 -30.23
N LEU A 369 10.73 -6.48 -29.06
CA LEU A 369 9.76 -7.34 -28.36
C LEU A 369 8.43 -6.62 -28.20
N LYS A 370 7.34 -7.34 -28.45
CA LYS A 370 5.97 -6.93 -28.11
C LYS A 370 5.36 -7.95 -27.19
N TYR A 371 4.71 -7.51 -26.13
CA TYR A 371 4.03 -8.43 -25.20
C TYR A 371 2.69 -7.87 -24.74
N ARG A 372 1.83 -8.77 -24.25
CA ARG A 372 0.56 -8.44 -23.59
C ARG A 372 0.32 -9.41 -22.44
N SER A 373 0.20 -8.86 -21.26
CA SER A 373 -0.22 -9.61 -20.07
C SER A 373 -1.69 -9.35 -19.76
N LYS A 374 -2.38 -10.37 -19.26
CA LYS A 374 -3.75 -10.29 -18.75
C LYS A 374 -3.79 -10.96 -17.40
N GLY A 375 -4.43 -10.33 -16.43
CA GLY A 375 -4.57 -10.87 -15.08
C GLY A 375 -6.01 -10.71 -14.59
N ALA A 376 -6.44 -11.61 -13.72
CA ALA A 376 -7.69 -11.49 -13.00
C ALA A 376 -7.55 -12.17 -11.64
N GLY A 377 -8.28 -11.68 -10.65
CA GLY A 377 -8.29 -12.28 -9.33
C GLY A 377 -9.53 -11.92 -8.53
N ALA A 378 -9.71 -12.69 -7.46
CA ALA A 378 -10.78 -12.52 -6.50
C ALA A 378 -10.25 -12.79 -5.09
N LYS A 379 -10.78 -12.07 -4.11
CA LYS A 379 -10.48 -12.26 -2.69
C LYS A 379 -11.75 -12.19 -1.87
N ALA A 380 -11.83 -13.06 -0.88
CA ALA A 380 -12.87 -13.02 0.13
C ALA A 380 -12.20 -13.10 1.51
N ALA A 381 -12.70 -12.34 2.46
CA ALA A 381 -12.21 -12.37 3.83
C ALA A 381 -13.33 -12.08 4.83
N PHE A 382 -13.19 -12.60 6.04
CA PHE A 382 -13.99 -12.15 7.17
C PHE A 382 -13.11 -11.90 8.40
N ALA A 383 -13.57 -10.98 9.25
CA ALA A 383 -13.00 -10.72 10.55
C ALA A 383 -14.13 -10.67 11.58
N TYR A 384 -13.93 -11.32 12.72
CA TYR A 384 -14.88 -11.33 13.82
C TYR A 384 -14.21 -10.84 15.11
N SER A 385 -14.73 -9.76 15.67
CA SER A 385 -14.30 -9.21 16.96
C SER A 385 -15.10 -9.89 18.07
N ILE A 386 -14.43 -10.73 18.89
CA ILE A 386 -15.01 -11.34 20.07
C ILE A 386 -15.39 -10.21 21.04
N ASP A 387 -14.42 -9.31 21.25
CA ASP A 387 -14.51 -8.07 22.02
C ASP A 387 -13.62 -6.98 21.39
N ASP A 388 -13.40 -5.85 22.09
CA ASP A 388 -12.61 -4.73 21.58
C ASP A 388 -11.12 -5.06 21.38
N ASP A 389 -10.57 -5.98 22.17
CA ASP A 389 -9.17 -6.39 22.14
C ASP A 389 -8.95 -7.63 21.27
N ASN A 390 -9.94 -8.55 21.15
CA ASN A 390 -9.78 -9.88 20.58
C ASN A 390 -10.47 -10.02 19.22
N THR A 391 -9.71 -10.34 18.19
CA THR A 391 -10.21 -10.48 16.80
C THR A 391 -9.56 -11.68 16.13
N PHE A 392 -10.36 -12.50 15.45
CA PHE A 392 -9.86 -13.53 14.54
C PHE A 392 -10.44 -13.36 13.15
N GLY A 393 -9.82 -13.95 12.16
CA GLY A 393 -10.34 -13.91 10.80
C GLY A 393 -9.65 -14.89 9.86
N LEU A 394 -10.30 -15.04 8.70
CA LEU A 394 -9.82 -15.84 7.58
C LEU A 394 -9.84 -14.99 6.32
N SER A 395 -8.92 -15.27 5.40
CA SER A 395 -8.97 -14.73 4.05
C SER A 395 -8.52 -15.78 3.05
N TYR A 396 -9.15 -15.75 1.89
CA TYR A 396 -8.75 -16.54 0.73
C TYR A 396 -8.67 -15.65 -0.49
N GLU A 397 -7.59 -15.81 -1.25
CA GLU A 397 -7.32 -15.07 -2.47
C GLU A 397 -6.93 -16.03 -3.58
N ASN A 398 -7.51 -15.84 -4.74
CA ASN A 398 -7.14 -16.50 -5.97
C ASN A 398 -6.82 -15.47 -7.04
N GLN A 399 -5.69 -15.64 -7.70
CA GLN A 399 -5.34 -14.84 -8.88
C GLN A 399 -4.77 -15.73 -9.98
N SER A 400 -4.93 -15.29 -11.22
CA SER A 400 -4.35 -15.96 -12.38
C SER A 400 -3.96 -14.97 -13.46
N GLY A 401 -2.95 -15.36 -14.24
CA GLY A 401 -2.44 -14.54 -15.32
C GLY A 401 -2.17 -15.36 -16.58
N LEU A 402 -2.16 -14.68 -17.71
CA LEU A 402 -1.78 -15.17 -19.03
C LEU A 402 -0.94 -14.09 -19.71
N GLY A 403 0.14 -14.47 -20.38
CA GLY A 403 0.99 -13.58 -21.14
C GLY A 403 1.27 -14.14 -22.54
N LYS A 404 1.42 -13.24 -23.50
CA LYS A 404 1.93 -13.55 -24.84
C LYS A 404 2.98 -12.51 -25.22
N GLY A 405 4.11 -12.98 -25.74
CA GLY A 405 5.18 -12.16 -26.28
C GLY A 405 5.52 -12.61 -27.69
N GLU A 406 5.90 -11.65 -28.52
CA GLU A 406 6.31 -11.87 -29.91
C GLU A 406 7.53 -11.00 -30.19
N MET A 407 8.57 -11.60 -30.73
CA MET A 407 9.77 -10.94 -31.24
C MET A 407 9.83 -11.16 -32.74
N THR A 408 9.70 -10.10 -33.52
CA THR A 408 9.67 -10.15 -34.98
C THR A 408 10.60 -9.08 -35.55
N GLY A 409 11.29 -9.41 -36.66
CA GLY A 409 12.27 -8.51 -37.23
C GLY A 409 13.57 -8.41 -36.43
N SER A 410 13.82 -9.38 -35.57
CA SER A 410 15.10 -9.53 -34.88
C SER A 410 16.16 -10.09 -35.82
N TYR A 411 17.42 -9.65 -35.59
CA TYR A 411 18.57 -10.21 -36.30
C TYR A 411 19.81 -10.20 -35.43
N GLN A 412 20.75 -11.08 -35.76
CA GLN A 412 22.10 -11.11 -35.19
C GLN A 412 23.14 -10.97 -36.31
N LYS A 413 24.08 -10.03 -36.13
CA LYS A 413 25.29 -9.97 -36.90
C LYS A 413 26.41 -10.59 -36.07
N ILE A 414 27.11 -11.56 -36.63
CA ILE A 414 28.17 -12.31 -35.96
C ILE A 414 29.48 -11.96 -36.64
N MET A 415 30.43 -11.49 -35.86
CA MET A 415 31.77 -11.16 -36.31
C MET A 415 32.78 -12.02 -35.53
N GLU A 416 33.68 -12.69 -36.25
CA GLU A 416 34.84 -13.41 -35.68
C GLU A 416 36.11 -12.66 -36.04
N ASN A 417 36.94 -12.33 -35.05
CA ASN A 417 38.16 -11.57 -35.24
C ASN A 417 38.02 -10.32 -36.10
N GLY A 418 36.90 -9.59 -35.93
CA GLY A 418 36.58 -8.35 -36.64
C GLY A 418 36.02 -8.50 -38.05
N LYS A 419 35.81 -9.73 -38.56
CA LYS A 419 35.20 -10.00 -39.87
C LYS A 419 33.80 -10.59 -39.67
N GLN A 420 32.80 -10.07 -40.39
CA GLN A 420 31.47 -10.68 -40.36
C GLN A 420 31.50 -12.08 -40.98
N THR A 421 31.07 -13.08 -40.18
CA THR A 421 31.05 -14.49 -40.57
C THR A 421 29.64 -15.00 -40.79
N ALA A 422 28.63 -14.41 -40.15
CA ALA A 422 27.24 -14.81 -40.35
C ALA A 422 26.26 -13.67 -40.07
N PHE A 423 25.06 -13.81 -40.69
CA PHE A 423 23.88 -13.04 -40.41
C PHE A 423 22.71 -14.01 -40.09
N VAL A 424 22.04 -13.81 -38.97
CA VAL A 424 20.93 -14.66 -38.53
C VAL A 424 19.68 -13.82 -38.32
N ASN A 425 18.61 -14.16 -39.06
CA ASN A 425 17.28 -13.63 -38.76
C ASN A 425 16.65 -14.45 -37.63
N GLU A 426 16.04 -13.79 -36.70
CA GLU A 426 15.46 -14.41 -35.51
C GLU A 426 13.99 -14.02 -35.36
N ALA A 427 13.16 -14.94 -34.94
CA ALA A 427 11.79 -14.71 -34.52
C ALA A 427 11.50 -15.57 -33.31
N ALA A 428 10.79 -15.01 -32.32
CA ALA A 428 10.39 -15.77 -31.15
C ALA A 428 8.94 -15.51 -30.77
N ASN A 429 8.28 -16.57 -30.30
CA ASN A 429 6.94 -16.51 -29.73
C ASN A 429 6.98 -17.08 -28.31
N MET A 430 6.45 -16.32 -27.36
CA MET A 430 6.34 -16.72 -25.96
C MET A 430 4.87 -16.79 -25.54
N SER A 431 4.49 -17.80 -24.80
CA SER A 431 3.14 -17.94 -24.25
C SER A 431 3.20 -18.45 -22.82
N ASP A 432 2.68 -17.67 -21.90
CA ASP A 432 2.50 -18.12 -20.53
C ASP A 432 1.29 -19.06 -20.44
N CYS A 433 1.46 -20.19 -19.75
CA CYS A 433 0.38 -21.09 -19.40
C CYS A 433 -0.55 -20.44 -18.35
N PHE A 434 -1.77 -20.94 -18.21
CA PHE A 434 -2.65 -20.52 -17.11
C PHE A 434 -1.96 -20.74 -15.76
N SER A 435 -1.76 -19.65 -15.02
CA SER A 435 -0.89 -19.59 -13.86
C SER A 435 -1.67 -19.20 -12.60
N PRO A 436 -2.44 -20.14 -12.00
CA PRO A 436 -3.21 -19.88 -10.79
C PRO A 436 -2.30 -19.79 -9.55
N THR A 437 -2.66 -18.86 -8.67
CA THR A 437 -2.09 -18.67 -7.35
C THR A 437 -3.22 -18.69 -6.33
N HIS A 438 -3.10 -19.48 -5.28
CA HIS A 438 -4.02 -19.57 -4.16
C HIS A 438 -3.31 -19.21 -2.87
N ASN A 439 -3.97 -18.47 -2.02
CA ASN A 439 -3.39 -18.02 -0.77
C ASN A 439 -4.49 -17.92 0.29
N ALA A 440 -4.38 -18.76 1.31
CA ALA A 440 -5.27 -18.79 2.46
C ALA A 440 -4.52 -18.32 3.71
N ASN A 441 -5.15 -17.47 4.52
CA ASN A 441 -4.61 -17.03 5.79
C ASN A 441 -5.66 -17.13 6.89
N ALA A 442 -5.19 -17.51 8.10
CA ALA A 442 -5.94 -17.44 9.34
C ALA A 442 -5.13 -16.62 10.35
N TYR A 443 -5.80 -15.87 11.19
CA TYR A 443 -5.14 -15.12 12.25
C TYR A 443 -5.99 -15.02 13.50
N TYR A 444 -5.30 -14.83 14.63
CA TYR A 444 -5.86 -14.35 15.90
C TYR A 444 -4.95 -13.26 16.45
N VAL A 445 -5.51 -12.10 16.77
CA VAL A 445 -4.82 -10.99 17.42
C VAL A 445 -5.66 -10.56 18.60
N GLY A 446 -5.06 -10.62 19.82
CA GLY A 446 -5.80 -10.28 21.02
C GLY A 446 -4.93 -10.11 22.24
N LYS A 447 -5.61 -9.92 23.41
CA LYS A 447 -5.00 -9.79 24.72
C LYS A 447 -5.64 -10.76 25.70
N ILE A 448 -4.79 -11.42 26.49
CA ILE A 448 -5.18 -12.26 27.62
C ILE A 448 -4.59 -11.59 28.87
N GLY A 449 -5.40 -10.77 29.54
CA GLY A 449 -4.92 -9.85 30.57
C GLY A 449 -3.91 -8.85 30.02
N LYS A 450 -2.65 -8.87 30.48
CA LYS A 450 -1.56 -8.01 29.98
C LYS A 450 -0.78 -8.63 28.82
N LEU A 451 -1.00 -9.91 28.52
CA LEU A 451 -0.29 -10.63 27.46
C LEU A 451 -0.95 -10.35 26.11
N GLY A 452 -0.25 -9.69 25.22
CA GLY A 452 -0.64 -9.58 23.81
C GLY A 452 -0.29 -10.87 23.05
N VAL A 453 -1.21 -11.37 22.25
CA VAL A 453 -1.05 -12.57 21.41
C VAL A 453 -1.32 -12.19 19.96
N ASP A 454 -0.38 -12.50 19.05
CA ASP A 454 -0.54 -12.35 17.60
C ASP A 454 -0.13 -13.67 16.94
N PHE A 455 -1.13 -14.40 16.45
CA PHE A 455 -0.96 -15.67 15.74
C PHE A 455 -1.39 -15.52 14.29
N ASN A 456 -0.57 -16.00 13.37
CA ASN A 456 -0.87 -16.02 11.94
C ASN A 456 -0.48 -17.37 11.35
N ALA A 457 -1.33 -17.92 10.47
CA ALA A 457 -1.05 -19.10 9.68
C ALA A 457 -1.38 -18.84 8.21
N THR A 458 -0.55 -19.37 7.31
CA THR A 458 -0.66 -19.15 5.87
C THR A 458 -0.46 -20.46 5.14
N TYR A 459 -1.31 -20.73 4.15
CA TYR A 459 -1.06 -21.72 3.12
C TYR A 459 -1.06 -21.05 1.75
N PHE A 460 -0.03 -21.32 0.96
CA PHE A 460 0.20 -20.74 -0.35
C PHE A 460 0.47 -21.82 -1.37
N TRP A 461 -0.15 -21.74 -2.53
CA TRP A 461 0.03 -22.63 -3.66
C TRP A 461 0.06 -21.83 -4.96
N LYS A 462 1.02 -22.15 -5.85
CA LYS A 462 1.21 -21.45 -7.11
C LYS A 462 1.67 -22.41 -8.21
N LYS A 463 1.11 -22.23 -9.38
CA LYS A 463 1.58 -22.89 -10.60
C LYS A 463 1.87 -21.82 -11.64
N LYS A 464 2.98 -21.95 -12.33
CA LYS A 464 3.32 -21.11 -13.49
C LYS A 464 3.98 -21.94 -14.57
N GLY A 465 3.94 -21.47 -15.81
CA GLY A 465 4.63 -22.11 -16.90
C GLY A 465 4.71 -21.21 -18.11
N ARG A 466 5.69 -21.46 -18.95
CA ARG A 466 5.93 -20.73 -20.20
C ARG A 466 6.39 -21.66 -21.27
N THR A 467 5.86 -21.51 -22.48
CA THR A 467 6.39 -22.12 -23.70
C THR A 467 7.00 -21.04 -24.57
N MET A 468 8.11 -21.35 -25.20
CA MET A 468 8.78 -20.44 -26.14
C MET A 468 9.18 -21.22 -27.38
N SER A 469 8.99 -20.62 -28.56
CA SER A 469 9.44 -21.11 -29.84
C SER A 469 10.32 -20.04 -30.47
N ILE A 470 11.57 -20.35 -30.76
CA ILE A 470 12.57 -19.49 -31.35
C ILE A 470 12.96 -20.08 -32.70
N LYS A 471 12.92 -19.27 -33.73
CA LYS A 471 13.36 -19.64 -35.08
C LYS A 471 14.56 -18.76 -35.47
N GLU A 472 15.70 -19.37 -35.68
CA GLU A 472 16.92 -18.76 -36.16
C GLU A 472 17.18 -19.23 -37.61
N SER A 473 17.18 -18.30 -38.56
CA SER A 473 17.35 -18.59 -40.00
C SER A 473 18.58 -17.87 -40.55
N SER A 474 19.47 -18.59 -41.19
CA SER A 474 20.71 -18.05 -41.78
C SER A 474 21.04 -18.73 -43.09
N ALA A 475 21.67 -17.98 -43.98
CA ALA A 475 22.28 -18.54 -45.19
C ALA A 475 23.75 -18.95 -44.97
N ASP A 476 24.38 -18.42 -43.90
CA ASP A 476 25.82 -18.56 -43.64
C ASP A 476 26.14 -19.70 -42.68
N ILE A 477 25.18 -20.01 -41.76
CA ILE A 477 25.32 -21.06 -40.74
C ILE A 477 24.02 -21.85 -40.60
N GLU A 478 24.07 -23.02 -39.96
CA GLU A 478 22.92 -23.87 -39.74
C GLU A 478 21.76 -23.12 -39.04
N SER A 479 20.56 -23.20 -39.64
CA SER A 479 19.34 -22.67 -39.07
C SER A 479 18.87 -23.53 -37.86
N ARG A 480 18.22 -22.93 -36.91
CA ARG A 480 17.70 -23.61 -35.70
C ARG A 480 16.24 -23.29 -35.47
N ASP A 481 15.47 -24.31 -35.16
CA ASP A 481 14.14 -24.17 -34.55
C ASP A 481 14.25 -24.73 -33.11
N VAL A 482 13.88 -23.90 -32.11
CA VAL A 482 14.09 -24.23 -30.70
C VAL A 482 12.76 -24.09 -29.96
N HIS A 483 12.33 -25.18 -29.34
CA HIS A 483 11.11 -25.21 -28.55
C HIS A 483 11.44 -25.51 -27.09
N THR A 484 11.06 -24.58 -26.22
CA THR A 484 11.28 -24.74 -24.77
C THR A 484 9.96 -24.71 -24.01
N CYS A 485 9.92 -25.48 -22.93
CA CYS A 485 8.80 -25.50 -21.99
C CYS A 485 9.33 -25.47 -20.56
N ASN A 486 8.96 -24.44 -19.83
CA ASN A 486 9.28 -24.28 -18.41
C ASN A 486 7.98 -24.42 -17.61
N ARG A 487 7.99 -25.23 -16.54
CA ARG A 487 6.87 -25.38 -15.60
C ARG A 487 7.40 -25.33 -14.17
N GLN A 488 6.67 -24.66 -13.32
CA GLN A 488 6.98 -24.59 -11.90
C GLN A 488 5.72 -24.76 -11.07
N HIS A 489 5.84 -25.54 -10.02
CA HIS A 489 4.84 -25.72 -8.97
C HIS A 489 5.47 -25.40 -7.62
N SER A 490 4.82 -24.58 -6.83
CA SER A 490 5.28 -24.16 -5.52
C SER A 490 4.16 -24.30 -4.51
N ASP A 491 4.45 -24.86 -3.35
CA ASP A 491 3.56 -24.91 -2.20
C ASP A 491 4.32 -24.50 -0.91
N MET A 492 3.64 -23.82 0.02
CA MET A 492 4.23 -23.35 1.26
C MET A 492 3.18 -23.33 2.36
N ALA A 493 3.55 -23.84 3.54
CA ALA A 493 2.81 -23.65 4.78
C ALA A 493 3.68 -22.87 5.78
N ALA A 494 3.10 -21.92 6.50
CA ALA A 494 3.80 -21.11 7.49
C ALA A 494 2.90 -20.81 8.68
N ALA A 495 3.50 -20.73 9.87
CA ALA A 495 2.85 -20.29 11.10
C ALA A 495 3.80 -19.38 11.89
N LYS A 496 3.25 -18.33 12.50
CA LYS A 496 3.96 -17.35 13.32
C LYS A 496 3.17 -17.02 14.57
N LEU A 497 3.85 -17.02 15.70
CA LEU A 497 3.31 -16.62 17.00
C LEU A 497 4.19 -15.56 17.62
N ILE A 498 3.59 -14.44 18.04
CA ILE A 498 4.25 -13.39 18.81
C ILE A 498 3.49 -13.19 20.13
N LEU A 499 4.21 -13.22 21.22
CA LEU A 499 3.74 -12.92 22.57
C LEU A 499 4.41 -11.63 23.02
N SER A 500 3.61 -10.64 23.43
CA SER A 500 4.10 -9.34 23.88
C SER A 500 3.61 -9.06 25.31
N TYR A 501 4.52 -8.70 26.18
CA TYR A 501 4.20 -8.41 27.59
C TYR A 501 4.85 -7.09 28.02
N PRO A 502 4.14 -6.20 28.71
CA PRO A 502 4.72 -4.99 29.28
C PRO A 502 5.65 -5.34 30.44
N VAL A 503 6.93 -4.99 30.30
CA VAL A 503 7.97 -5.21 31.31
C VAL A 503 8.61 -3.87 31.64
N TRP A 504 8.60 -3.48 32.93
CA TRP A 504 9.15 -2.20 33.39
C TRP A 504 8.56 -1.02 32.56
N LYS A 505 9.40 -0.19 31.92
CA LYS A 505 8.98 0.95 31.07
C LYS A 505 8.90 0.61 29.58
N GLY A 506 8.92 -0.68 29.25
CA GLY A 506 8.98 -1.15 27.86
C GLY A 506 8.06 -2.32 27.59
N THR A 507 8.19 -2.89 26.40
CA THR A 507 7.47 -4.08 25.96
C THR A 507 8.48 -5.14 25.52
N LEU A 508 8.41 -6.32 26.11
CA LEU A 508 9.13 -7.51 25.67
C LEU A 508 8.24 -8.28 24.70
N SER A 509 8.75 -8.57 23.51
CA SER A 509 8.12 -9.42 22.52
C SER A 509 8.99 -10.64 22.28
N ILE A 510 8.40 -11.83 22.41
CA ILE A 510 9.04 -13.13 22.14
C ILE A 510 8.18 -13.82 21.09
N GLY A 511 8.81 -14.50 20.15
CA GLY A 511 8.03 -15.20 19.14
C GLY A 511 8.79 -16.30 18.43
N THR A 512 8.01 -17.08 17.66
CA THR A 512 8.50 -18.15 16.82
C THR A 512 7.82 -18.09 15.45
N GLU A 513 8.54 -18.53 14.43
CA GLU A 513 8.01 -18.65 13.06
C GLU A 513 8.53 -19.96 12.46
N PHE A 514 7.60 -20.70 11.85
CA PHE A 514 7.90 -21.92 11.09
C PHE A 514 7.45 -21.74 9.66
N THR A 515 8.29 -22.13 8.69
CA THR A 515 7.92 -22.19 7.27
C THR A 515 8.39 -23.52 6.67
N SER A 516 7.57 -24.06 5.79
CA SER A 516 7.88 -25.26 5.01
C SER A 516 7.48 -24.98 3.57
N SER A 517 8.45 -24.99 2.66
CA SER A 517 8.27 -24.71 1.23
C SER A 517 8.72 -25.90 0.40
N ARG A 518 7.97 -26.19 -0.67
CA ARG A 518 8.32 -27.16 -1.68
C ARG A 518 8.15 -26.57 -3.06
N ILE A 519 9.23 -26.64 -3.86
CA ILE A 519 9.25 -26.12 -5.23
C ILE A 519 9.66 -27.26 -6.17
N ARG A 520 8.93 -27.43 -7.25
CA ARG A 520 9.26 -28.34 -8.34
C ARG A 520 9.34 -27.52 -9.62
N GLY A 521 10.47 -27.67 -10.35
CA GLY A 521 10.73 -27.03 -11.62
C GLY A 521 11.06 -28.06 -12.68
N GLU A 522 10.48 -27.92 -13.86
CA GLU A 522 10.75 -28.74 -15.03
C GLU A 522 11.08 -27.82 -16.20
N TYR A 523 12.20 -28.08 -16.86
CA TYR A 523 12.57 -27.41 -18.10
C TYR A 523 12.91 -28.44 -19.16
N ALA A 524 12.36 -28.27 -20.34
CA ALA A 524 12.63 -29.12 -21.47
C ALA A 524 12.92 -28.27 -22.71
N ASN A 525 13.92 -28.68 -23.49
CA ASN A 525 14.19 -28.23 -24.84
C ASN A 525 14.05 -29.44 -25.78
N ALA A 526 13.10 -29.37 -26.71
CA ALA A 526 12.76 -30.50 -27.58
C ALA A 526 13.94 -30.93 -28.44
N GLU A 527 14.75 -30.00 -28.91
CA GLU A 527 15.88 -30.23 -29.80
C GLU A 527 17.19 -30.47 -29.03
N GLN A 528 17.17 -30.45 -27.71
CA GLN A 528 18.29 -30.77 -26.82
C GLN A 528 19.56 -29.88 -27.00
N TYR A 529 19.41 -28.62 -27.47
CA TYR A 529 20.51 -27.65 -27.49
C TYR A 529 21.02 -27.33 -26.09
N VAL A 530 20.13 -27.42 -25.11
CA VAL A 530 20.43 -27.34 -23.67
C VAL A 530 19.82 -28.54 -22.96
N ALA A 531 20.43 -28.94 -21.85
CA ALA A 531 19.97 -30.09 -21.10
C ALA A 531 18.61 -29.86 -20.44
N ALA A 532 17.78 -30.90 -20.40
CA ALA A 532 16.55 -30.86 -19.60
C ALA A 532 16.88 -30.76 -18.10
N SER A 533 16.02 -30.15 -17.35
CA SER A 533 16.12 -30.04 -15.88
C SER A 533 14.83 -30.51 -15.23
N ASN A 534 14.97 -31.25 -14.12
CA ASN A 534 13.86 -31.59 -13.22
C ASN A 534 14.34 -31.45 -11.79
N THR A 535 13.99 -30.35 -11.19
CA THR A 535 14.49 -29.93 -9.89
C THR A 535 13.36 -29.94 -8.85
N LYS A 536 13.64 -30.48 -7.64
CA LYS A 536 12.79 -30.32 -6.47
C LYS A 536 13.63 -29.74 -5.32
N ILE A 537 13.14 -28.69 -4.68
CA ILE A 537 13.73 -28.08 -3.50
C ILE A 537 12.71 -28.15 -2.36
N GLU A 538 13.10 -28.71 -1.22
CA GLU A 538 12.31 -28.73 0.01
C GLU A 538 13.07 -27.98 1.08
N GLU A 539 12.47 -26.88 1.60
CA GLU A 539 13.10 -26.02 2.58
C GLU A 539 12.22 -25.86 3.81
N HIS A 540 12.83 -26.08 4.98
CA HIS A 540 12.21 -25.89 6.29
C HIS A 540 13.00 -24.84 7.06
N ASN A 541 12.33 -23.82 7.57
CA ASN A 541 12.93 -22.79 8.41
C ASN A 541 12.18 -22.73 9.75
N ILE A 542 12.91 -22.80 10.85
CA ILE A 542 12.44 -22.59 12.21
C ILE A 542 13.18 -21.39 12.77
N ALA A 543 12.46 -20.39 13.21
CA ALA A 543 13.00 -19.18 13.78
C ALA A 543 12.44 -18.91 15.17
N GLY A 544 13.29 -18.40 16.06
CA GLY A 544 12.92 -17.85 17.37
C GLY A 544 13.49 -16.44 17.50
N PHE A 545 12.77 -15.54 18.17
CA PHE A 545 13.24 -14.18 18.39
C PHE A 545 12.80 -13.60 19.72
N ALA A 546 13.56 -12.64 20.22
CA ALA A 546 13.23 -11.79 21.35
C ALA A 546 13.58 -10.33 20.99
N GLU A 547 12.68 -9.40 21.35
CA GLU A 547 12.84 -7.97 21.11
C GLU A 547 12.31 -7.20 22.30
N TYR A 548 13.05 -6.21 22.77
CA TYR A 548 12.66 -5.32 23.84
C TYR A 548 12.69 -3.88 23.39
N GLY A 549 11.54 -3.22 23.45
CA GLY A 549 11.37 -1.80 23.15
C GLY A 549 11.13 -0.98 24.41
N LEU A 550 11.93 0.05 24.63
CA LEU A 550 11.90 0.92 25.82
C LEU A 550 11.71 2.37 25.39
N LYS A 551 10.81 3.11 26.07
CA LYS A 551 10.67 4.55 25.91
C LYS A 551 10.98 5.25 27.24
N PHE A 552 11.93 6.19 27.19
CA PHE A 552 12.36 6.99 28.31
C PHE A 552 12.40 8.47 27.93
N GLY A 553 11.35 9.22 28.30
CA GLY A 553 11.17 10.61 27.87
C GLY A 553 11.11 10.70 26.34
N ASP A 554 12.02 11.49 25.76
CA ASP A 554 12.12 11.70 24.30
C ASP A 554 12.99 10.64 23.60
N ILE A 555 13.61 9.76 24.37
CA ILE A 555 14.47 8.68 23.86
C ILE A 555 13.68 7.40 23.78
N THR A 556 13.81 6.72 22.65
CA THR A 556 13.28 5.38 22.42
C THR A 556 14.42 4.45 22.00
N VAL A 557 14.54 3.31 22.67
CA VAL A 557 15.54 2.28 22.37
C VAL A 557 14.80 0.98 22.02
N ASN A 558 15.24 0.32 20.97
CA ASN A 558 14.77 -1.01 20.61
C ASN A 558 15.98 -1.92 20.37
N ALA A 559 15.98 -3.10 20.98
CA ALA A 559 17.04 -4.10 20.79
C ALA A 559 16.40 -5.49 20.68
N GLY A 560 16.89 -6.29 19.79
CA GLY A 560 16.38 -7.62 19.57
C GLY A 560 17.38 -8.55 18.89
N VAL A 561 17.11 -9.83 18.98
CA VAL A 561 17.88 -10.89 18.34
C VAL A 561 16.93 -11.93 17.77
N ARG A 562 17.24 -12.38 16.59
CA ARG A 562 16.54 -13.49 15.91
C ARG A 562 17.55 -14.59 15.58
N TYR A 563 17.16 -15.82 15.83
CA TYR A 563 17.87 -17.02 15.43
C TYR A 563 17.05 -17.76 14.40
N GLU A 564 17.68 -18.19 13.31
CA GLU A 564 17.04 -19.01 12.27
C GLU A 564 17.85 -20.28 12.01
N ASN A 565 17.14 -21.42 11.93
CA ASN A 565 17.70 -22.70 11.50
C ASN A 565 16.98 -23.14 10.24
N VAL A 566 17.73 -23.26 9.16
CA VAL A 566 17.21 -23.60 7.83
C VAL A 566 17.82 -24.90 7.35
N LYS A 567 16.97 -25.81 6.86
CA LYS A 567 17.32 -27.02 6.16
C LYS A 567 16.72 -26.96 4.76
N SER A 568 17.57 -27.07 3.73
CA SER A 568 17.18 -27.07 2.32
C SER A 568 17.71 -28.34 1.66
N ASP A 569 16.81 -29.23 1.28
CA ASP A 569 17.13 -30.49 0.57
C ASP A 569 16.88 -30.27 -0.94
N TYR A 570 17.88 -30.60 -1.75
CA TYR A 570 17.89 -30.45 -3.19
C TYR A 570 17.86 -31.80 -3.91
N TYR A 571 16.99 -31.91 -4.90
CA TYR A 571 16.85 -33.12 -5.74
C TYR A 571 16.92 -32.72 -7.21
N SER A 572 17.69 -33.46 -7.99
CA SER A 572 17.73 -33.39 -9.45
C SER A 572 17.28 -34.72 -10.02
N PHE A 573 16.28 -34.73 -10.93
CA PHE A 573 15.63 -35.92 -11.45
C PHE A 573 15.20 -36.95 -10.38
N GLY A 574 14.66 -36.41 -9.24
CA GLY A 574 14.20 -37.22 -8.11
C GLY A 574 15.28 -37.76 -7.19
N GLN A 575 16.56 -37.57 -7.52
CA GLN A 575 17.73 -38.04 -6.75
C GLN A 575 18.20 -36.91 -5.81
N TRP A 576 18.31 -37.18 -4.52
CA TRP A 576 18.89 -36.23 -3.56
C TRP A 576 20.35 -35.92 -3.89
N GLN A 577 20.72 -34.64 -3.83
CA GLN A 577 22.04 -34.15 -4.17
C GLN A 577 22.72 -33.56 -2.92
N ALA A 578 23.82 -34.14 -2.46
CA ALA A 578 24.55 -33.70 -1.26
C ALA A 578 25.14 -32.30 -1.42
N GLY A 579 25.75 -32.00 -2.59
CA GLY A 579 26.45 -30.75 -2.85
C GLY A 579 25.58 -29.48 -2.73
N PRO A 580 24.43 -29.40 -3.38
CA PRO A 580 23.54 -28.22 -3.27
C PRO A 580 22.60 -28.28 -2.06
N SER A 581 22.44 -29.45 -1.38
CA SER A 581 21.66 -29.53 -0.13
C SER A 581 22.40 -28.86 1.02
N ARG A 582 21.68 -28.14 1.90
CA ARG A 582 22.28 -27.25 2.90
C ARG A 582 21.56 -27.24 4.22
N ARG A 583 22.36 -26.98 5.28
CA ARG A 583 21.86 -26.64 6.60
C ARG A 583 22.67 -25.47 7.15
N TYR A 584 22.02 -24.44 7.65
CA TYR A 584 22.66 -23.28 8.26
C TYR A 584 21.84 -22.74 9.42
N SER A 585 22.54 -22.10 10.35
CA SER A 585 21.99 -21.60 11.60
C SER A 585 22.67 -20.27 11.91
N ASP A 586 21.89 -19.19 11.88
CA ASP A 586 22.44 -17.84 11.98
C ASP A 586 21.70 -16.98 13.00
N TRP A 587 22.44 -16.01 13.57
CA TRP A 587 21.95 -15.02 14.51
C TRP A 587 21.86 -13.65 13.82
N PHE A 588 20.74 -12.98 14.01
CA PHE A 588 20.44 -11.68 13.41
C PHE A 588 20.11 -10.63 14.48
N PRO A 589 21.13 -10.01 15.10
CA PRO A 589 20.93 -8.92 16.04
C PRO A 589 20.48 -7.65 15.36
N SER A 590 19.69 -6.84 16.09
CA SER A 590 19.26 -5.51 15.70
C SER A 590 19.18 -4.59 16.91
N ALA A 591 19.58 -3.33 16.74
CA ALA A 591 19.47 -2.31 17.76
C ALA A 591 19.20 -0.95 17.11
N SER A 592 18.34 -0.15 17.74
CA SER A 592 18.10 1.23 17.32
C SER A 592 17.86 2.14 18.53
N MET A 593 18.32 3.36 18.41
CA MET A 593 18.08 4.43 19.38
C MET A 593 17.58 5.65 18.62
N SER A 594 16.46 6.22 19.04
CA SER A 594 15.92 7.45 18.49
C SER A 594 15.67 8.48 19.59
N TRP A 595 15.92 9.74 19.26
CA TRP A 595 15.62 10.90 20.08
C TRP A 595 14.78 11.88 19.27
N ASN A 596 13.69 12.39 19.87
CA ASN A 596 12.79 13.33 19.23
C ASN A 596 12.60 14.56 20.12
N SER A 597 12.72 15.74 19.54
CA SER A 597 12.32 17.00 20.12
C SER A 597 11.33 17.73 19.21
N ASP A 598 10.93 18.96 19.55
CA ASP A 598 9.94 19.71 18.75
C ASP A 598 10.34 19.90 17.28
N LYS A 599 11.62 20.07 16.99
CA LYS A 599 12.14 20.34 15.64
C LYS A 599 13.13 19.29 15.14
N TRP A 600 13.79 18.59 16.05
CA TRP A 600 14.83 17.63 15.72
C TRP A 600 14.38 16.21 16.00
N ALA A 601 14.70 15.30 15.09
CA ALA A 601 14.59 13.88 15.34
C ALA A 601 15.86 13.20 14.81
N LEU A 602 16.49 12.35 15.66
CA LEU A 602 17.69 11.60 15.35
C LEU A 602 17.45 10.12 15.60
N GLN A 603 17.97 9.26 14.74
CA GLN A 603 17.97 7.83 14.92
C GLN A 603 19.28 7.24 14.44
N LEU A 604 19.90 6.42 15.28
CA LEU A 604 21.02 5.54 14.92
C LEU A 604 20.54 4.10 15.04
N ALA A 605 20.82 3.30 14.02
CA ALA A 605 20.39 1.89 13.97
C ALA A 605 21.51 0.99 13.44
N TYR A 606 21.57 -0.21 13.99
CA TYR A 606 22.33 -1.33 13.47
C TYR A 606 21.41 -2.51 13.21
N THR A 607 21.56 -3.15 12.06
CA THR A 607 20.83 -4.38 11.73
C THR A 607 21.73 -5.38 11.04
N CYS A 608 21.65 -6.64 11.47
CA CYS A 608 22.20 -7.79 10.75
C CYS A 608 21.05 -8.51 10.03
N LYS A 609 21.14 -8.65 8.72
CA LYS A 609 20.11 -9.22 7.86
C LYS A 609 20.73 -10.26 6.93
N THR A 610 19.88 -11.06 6.28
CA THR A 610 20.31 -12.01 5.23
C THR A 610 19.55 -11.74 3.94
N GLN A 611 20.09 -12.20 2.84
CA GLN A 611 19.38 -12.36 1.57
C GLN A 611 19.67 -13.77 1.04
N ARG A 612 18.62 -14.58 1.01
CA ARG A 612 18.69 -15.93 0.45
C ARG A 612 18.50 -15.91 -1.05
N PRO A 613 19.14 -16.83 -1.79
CA PRO A 613 18.86 -16.98 -3.22
C PRO A 613 17.38 -17.25 -3.46
N SER A 614 16.81 -16.69 -4.53
CA SER A 614 15.50 -17.11 -4.99
C SER A 614 15.53 -18.58 -5.40
N TYR A 615 14.43 -19.30 -5.26
CA TYR A 615 14.37 -20.69 -5.71
C TYR A 615 14.60 -20.83 -7.22
N ASN A 616 14.24 -19.79 -7.97
CA ASN A 616 14.54 -19.71 -9.40
C ASN A 616 16.05 -19.68 -9.69
N SER A 617 16.81 -18.94 -8.86
CA SER A 617 18.28 -18.86 -8.98
C SER A 617 19.00 -20.14 -8.54
N LEU A 618 18.32 -21.00 -7.73
CA LEU A 618 18.89 -22.26 -7.22
C LEU A 618 18.66 -23.46 -8.15
N ARG A 619 17.90 -23.32 -9.24
CA ARG A 619 17.67 -24.43 -10.18
C ARG A 619 18.94 -24.72 -10.98
N ASP A 620 19.09 -25.98 -11.46
CA ASP A 620 20.15 -26.41 -12.38
C ASP A 620 19.78 -26.15 -13.86
N GLU A 621 18.63 -25.50 -14.12
CA GLU A 621 18.13 -25.18 -15.44
C GLU A 621 19.08 -24.25 -16.20
N VAL A 622 19.30 -24.57 -17.48
CA VAL A 622 19.96 -23.72 -18.46
C VAL A 622 18.94 -23.38 -19.53
N GLN A 623 18.57 -22.09 -19.61
CA GLN A 623 17.61 -21.58 -20.58
C GLN A 623 18.36 -21.16 -21.85
N TYR A 624 17.82 -21.52 -23.01
CA TYR A 624 18.30 -21.09 -24.32
C TYR A 624 17.69 -19.72 -24.64
N ASP A 625 18.50 -18.68 -24.80
CA ASP A 625 18.06 -17.38 -25.30
C ASP A 625 18.33 -17.25 -26.80
N ASN A 626 19.55 -17.55 -27.21
CA ASN A 626 19.99 -17.69 -28.59
C ASN A 626 21.24 -18.58 -28.64
N ARG A 627 21.76 -18.84 -29.83
CA ARG A 627 22.92 -19.74 -30.01
C ARG A 627 24.20 -19.34 -29.30
N TYR A 628 24.35 -18.08 -28.87
CA TYR A 628 25.54 -17.53 -28.22
C TYR A 628 25.26 -17.03 -26.80
N THR A 629 24.03 -17.12 -26.34
CA THR A 629 23.66 -16.63 -25.01
C THR A 629 22.70 -17.60 -24.33
N TYR A 630 23.09 -18.09 -23.17
CA TYR A 630 22.28 -18.91 -22.26
C TYR A 630 22.17 -18.24 -20.91
N GLU A 631 21.06 -18.45 -20.24
CA GLU A 631 20.86 -18.05 -18.84
C GLU A 631 20.61 -19.25 -17.96
N GLY A 632 20.95 -19.18 -16.69
CA GLY A 632 20.71 -20.31 -15.81
C GLY A 632 20.75 -20.01 -14.33
N GLY A 633 20.35 -20.99 -13.56
CA GLY A 633 20.49 -20.98 -12.12
C GLY A 633 21.86 -21.47 -11.67
N ASN A 634 22.07 -21.41 -10.36
CA ASN A 634 23.25 -21.93 -9.68
C ASN A 634 22.85 -22.57 -8.35
N PRO A 635 22.72 -23.91 -8.31
CA PRO A 635 22.33 -24.63 -7.09
C PRO A 635 23.27 -24.42 -5.91
N TYR A 636 24.52 -23.95 -6.17
CA TYR A 636 25.57 -23.74 -5.17
C TYR A 636 25.58 -22.35 -4.54
N LEU A 637 24.61 -21.47 -4.84
CA LEU A 637 24.51 -20.16 -4.21
C LEU A 637 24.30 -20.25 -2.70
N CYS A 638 25.03 -19.45 -1.94
CA CYS A 638 24.89 -19.29 -0.50
C CYS A 638 24.12 -18.01 -0.17
N PRO A 639 23.39 -17.96 0.96
CA PRO A 639 22.87 -16.70 1.49
C PRO A 639 23.99 -15.70 1.73
N CYS A 640 23.71 -14.41 1.49
CA CYS A 640 24.59 -13.34 1.92
C CYS A 640 24.13 -12.77 3.27
N ILE A 641 25.10 -12.32 4.09
CA ILE A 641 24.85 -11.64 5.36
C ILE A 641 25.15 -10.16 5.18
N ILE A 642 24.23 -9.30 5.63
CA ILE A 642 24.28 -7.86 5.44
C ILE A 642 24.30 -7.19 6.82
N ASN A 643 25.42 -6.57 7.16
CA ASN A 643 25.56 -5.73 8.34
C ASN A 643 25.37 -4.28 7.91
N ASN A 644 24.42 -3.60 8.50
CA ASN A 644 24.04 -2.22 8.16
C ASN A 644 24.11 -1.32 9.38
N VAL A 645 24.74 -0.14 9.24
CA VAL A 645 24.66 0.98 10.16
C VAL A 645 23.96 2.14 9.43
N ASP A 646 22.96 2.76 10.06
CA ASP A 646 22.09 3.77 9.45
C ASP A 646 21.88 4.93 10.42
N LEU A 647 22.19 6.16 10.00
CA LEU A 647 21.95 7.41 10.72
C LEU A 647 20.85 8.20 10.00
N ASN A 648 19.80 8.55 10.71
CA ASN A 648 18.71 9.41 10.24
C ASN A 648 18.64 10.67 11.09
N VAL A 649 18.57 11.82 10.43
CA VAL A 649 18.41 13.14 11.06
C VAL A 649 17.27 13.85 10.34
N VAL A 650 16.30 14.35 11.08
CA VAL A 650 15.20 15.18 10.56
C VAL A 650 15.20 16.51 11.31
N TYR A 651 15.15 17.60 10.56
CA TYR A 651 15.00 18.94 11.08
C TYR A 651 13.91 19.68 10.30
N ASP A 652 12.73 19.82 10.89
CA ASP A 652 11.55 20.47 10.29
C ASP A 652 11.26 19.91 8.88
N TRP A 653 11.56 20.64 7.81
CA TRP A 653 11.33 20.26 6.40
C TRP A 653 12.57 19.62 5.73
N LEU A 654 13.67 19.45 6.45
CA LEU A 654 14.92 18.87 5.95
C LEU A 654 15.16 17.50 6.59
N SER A 655 15.47 16.49 5.79
CA SER A 655 15.92 15.18 6.29
C SER A 655 17.25 14.77 5.66
N PHE A 656 18.11 14.19 6.50
CA PHE A 656 19.41 13.64 6.14
C PHE A 656 19.47 12.18 6.55
N ASN A 657 20.01 11.33 5.67
CA ASN A 657 20.31 9.94 5.98
C ASN A 657 21.71 9.60 5.46
N ALA A 658 22.46 8.85 6.25
CA ALA A 658 23.74 8.29 5.85
C ALA A 658 23.87 6.87 6.38
N GLY A 659 24.48 5.97 5.62
CA GLY A 659 24.66 4.61 6.07
C GLY A 659 25.76 3.87 5.32
N TYR A 660 26.08 2.70 5.90
CA TYR A 660 27.09 1.80 5.44
C TYR A 660 26.62 0.35 5.50
N ASN A 661 26.81 -0.39 4.41
CA ASN A 661 26.59 -1.84 4.35
C ASN A 661 27.92 -2.56 4.20
N TYR A 662 28.11 -3.61 5.00
CA TYR A 662 29.08 -4.66 4.75
C TYR A 662 28.32 -5.93 4.39
N ILE A 663 28.53 -6.45 3.18
CA ILE A 663 27.83 -7.61 2.61
C ILE A 663 28.83 -8.73 2.46
N ASP A 664 28.66 -9.80 3.25
CA ASP A 664 29.42 -11.05 3.11
C ASP A 664 28.75 -11.92 2.04
N LYS A 665 29.53 -12.48 1.14
CA LYS A 665 29.09 -13.36 0.04
C LYS A 665 27.97 -12.76 -0.84
N PRO A 666 28.09 -11.51 -1.34
CA PRO A 666 27.07 -10.92 -2.21
C PRO A 666 26.81 -11.80 -3.42
N MET A 667 25.54 -11.94 -3.79
CA MET A 667 25.12 -12.65 -5.01
C MET A 667 25.07 -11.64 -6.16
N VAL A 668 25.94 -11.82 -7.14
CA VAL A 668 26.06 -10.91 -8.28
C VAL A 668 25.81 -11.67 -9.57
N TRP A 669 25.03 -11.04 -10.46
CA TRP A 669 24.79 -11.52 -11.81
C TRP A 669 26.03 -11.29 -12.67
N ILE A 670 26.54 -12.36 -13.30
CA ILE A 670 27.77 -12.34 -14.09
C ILE A 670 27.61 -13.12 -15.40
N ALA A 671 28.27 -12.65 -16.44
CA ALA A 671 28.47 -13.37 -17.70
C ALA A 671 29.79 -14.16 -17.63
N THR A 672 29.76 -15.44 -18.00
CA THR A 672 30.89 -16.33 -18.07
C THR A 672 30.84 -17.19 -19.34
N LEU A 673 31.87 -17.97 -19.65
CA LEU A 673 31.80 -18.95 -20.75
C LEU A 673 31.04 -20.20 -20.31
N TYR A 674 30.10 -20.67 -21.12
CA TYR A 674 29.35 -21.89 -20.89
C TYR A 674 30.23 -23.15 -21.15
N GLN A 675 30.60 -23.87 -20.10
CA GLN A 675 31.44 -25.07 -20.18
C GLN A 675 32.70 -24.92 -21.05
N GLY A 676 33.29 -23.72 -21.04
CA GLY A 676 34.48 -23.40 -21.85
C GLY A 676 34.23 -23.19 -23.34
N LYS A 677 32.97 -23.23 -23.78
CA LYS A 677 32.58 -22.94 -25.17
C LYS A 677 32.45 -21.43 -25.38
N ASP A 678 32.53 -20.97 -26.62
CA ASP A 678 32.32 -19.57 -27.02
C ASP A 678 30.83 -19.19 -26.99
N ILE A 679 30.20 -19.41 -25.82
CA ILE A 679 28.80 -19.11 -25.53
C ILE A 679 28.77 -18.37 -24.19
N THR A 680 28.16 -17.22 -24.13
CA THR A 680 27.95 -16.47 -22.90
C THR A 680 26.93 -17.20 -22.02
N PHE A 681 27.29 -17.43 -20.77
CA PHE A 681 26.39 -18.00 -19.77
C PHE A 681 26.20 -17.02 -18.62
N MET A 682 24.96 -16.57 -18.45
CA MET A 682 24.58 -15.61 -17.43
C MET A 682 23.96 -16.30 -16.22
N ARG A 683 24.49 -16.06 -15.03
CA ARG A 683 23.98 -16.63 -13.77
C ARG A 683 24.43 -15.81 -12.57
N ASN A 684 23.78 -16.02 -11.43
CA ASN A 684 24.28 -15.50 -10.16
C ASN A 684 25.44 -16.33 -9.61
N VAL A 685 26.44 -15.65 -9.05
CA VAL A 685 27.52 -16.27 -8.25
C VAL A 685 27.76 -15.47 -6.98
N ASN A 686 28.28 -16.12 -5.93
CA ASN A 686 28.71 -15.41 -4.72
C ASN A 686 30.15 -14.87 -4.93
N PHE A 687 30.31 -13.57 -4.65
CA PHE A 687 31.63 -12.94 -4.52
C PHE A 687 32.04 -12.91 -3.04
N ASN A 688 33.27 -12.52 -2.75
CA ASN A 688 33.82 -12.58 -1.38
C ASN A 688 33.06 -11.59 -0.46
N TYR A 689 33.10 -10.30 -0.80
CA TYR A 689 32.34 -9.25 -0.07
C TYR A 689 32.07 -8.02 -0.94
N SER A 690 31.10 -7.21 -0.51
CA SER A 690 30.87 -5.85 -1.02
C SER A 690 30.72 -4.87 0.14
N LYS A 691 31.09 -3.62 -0.11
CA LYS A 691 30.91 -2.48 0.83
C LYS A 691 30.17 -1.39 0.11
N ASP A 692 29.06 -0.90 0.70
CA ASP A 692 28.27 0.18 0.11
C ASP A 692 28.20 1.37 1.07
N VAL A 693 28.46 2.56 0.56
CA VAL A 693 28.22 3.83 1.26
C VAL A 693 27.09 4.56 0.57
N TYR A 694 26.17 5.13 1.34
CA TYR A 694 25.06 5.88 0.81
C TYR A 694 24.72 7.09 1.67
N VAL A 695 24.24 8.17 1.02
CA VAL A 695 23.78 9.41 1.65
C VAL A 695 22.55 9.90 0.91
N SER A 696 21.55 10.39 1.62
CA SER A 696 20.35 11.03 1.08
C SER A 696 20.04 12.34 1.80
N ILE A 697 19.72 13.38 1.05
CA ILE A 697 19.27 14.68 1.55
C ILE A 697 17.93 14.97 0.88
N VAL A 698 16.90 15.23 1.70
CA VAL A 698 15.56 15.56 1.22
C VAL A 698 15.11 16.89 1.83
N ALA A 699 14.71 17.82 0.98
CA ALA A 699 14.15 19.10 1.37
C ALA A 699 12.69 19.21 0.86
N SER A 700 11.73 19.44 1.76
CA SER A 700 10.30 19.55 1.45
C SER A 700 9.67 20.82 2.05
N PRO A 701 10.11 22.03 1.63
CA PRO A 701 9.54 23.29 2.11
C PRO A 701 8.13 23.52 1.52
N ARG A 702 7.38 24.47 2.09
CA ARG A 702 6.03 24.83 1.65
C ARG A 702 5.90 26.31 1.34
N PHE A 703 5.34 26.63 0.18
CA PHE A 703 5.11 28.00 -0.31
C PHE A 703 3.63 28.22 -0.66
N GLY A 704 2.73 27.96 0.31
CA GLY A 704 1.28 28.12 0.12
C GLY A 704 0.69 27.09 -0.87
N TRP A 705 0.35 27.54 -2.08
CA TRP A 705 -0.20 26.68 -3.14
C TRP A 705 0.86 25.78 -3.82
N TYR A 706 2.14 26.06 -3.62
CA TYR A 706 3.26 25.32 -4.20
C TYR A 706 4.06 24.59 -3.12
N ASN A 707 4.19 23.28 -3.24
CA ASN A 707 4.84 22.40 -2.27
C ASN A 707 5.87 21.50 -2.98
N PRO A 708 7.12 21.95 -3.17
CA PRO A 708 8.17 21.14 -3.77
C PRO A 708 8.77 20.14 -2.78
N MET A 709 9.29 19.00 -3.31
CA MET A 709 10.20 18.11 -2.61
C MET A 709 11.42 17.87 -3.50
N ALA A 710 12.60 18.27 -3.03
CA ALA A 710 13.87 18.03 -3.69
C ALA A 710 14.64 16.96 -2.93
N GLU A 711 15.17 15.97 -3.62
CA GLU A 711 15.95 14.85 -3.06
C GLU A 711 17.25 14.67 -3.86
N ILE A 712 18.35 14.50 -3.14
CA ILE A 712 19.66 14.20 -3.68
C ILE A 712 20.17 12.96 -2.96
N ASP A 713 20.40 11.88 -3.71
CA ASP A 713 20.96 10.65 -3.20
C ASP A 713 22.34 10.40 -3.77
N TYR A 714 23.23 9.91 -2.94
CA TYR A 714 24.57 9.45 -3.29
C TYR A 714 24.71 7.97 -2.93
N THR A 715 25.20 7.14 -3.85
CA THR A 715 25.57 5.74 -3.56
C THR A 715 26.88 5.37 -4.21
N GLN A 716 27.70 4.62 -3.48
CA GLN A 716 28.94 4.04 -3.99
C GLN A 716 29.09 2.61 -3.48
N SER A 717 29.33 1.67 -4.40
CA SER A 717 29.59 0.25 -4.10
C SER A 717 31.04 -0.13 -4.39
N PHE A 718 31.60 -1.02 -3.58
CA PHE A 718 32.96 -1.56 -3.66
C PHE A 718 32.88 -3.09 -3.62
N LEU A 719 32.61 -3.72 -4.77
CA LEU A 719 32.63 -5.18 -4.89
C LEU A 719 34.05 -5.70 -4.99
N CYS A 720 34.40 -6.68 -4.15
CA CYS A 720 35.61 -7.45 -4.25
C CYS A 720 35.49 -8.46 -5.40
N ILE A 721 36.35 -8.32 -6.43
CA ILE A 721 36.33 -9.17 -7.63
C ILE A 721 37.52 -10.16 -7.65
N ASP A 722 38.23 -10.31 -6.53
CA ASP A 722 39.39 -11.21 -6.44
C ASP A 722 38.98 -12.66 -6.78
N GLY A 723 39.81 -13.31 -7.59
CA GLY A 723 39.56 -14.67 -8.09
C GLY A 723 38.72 -14.74 -9.39
N PHE A 724 38.34 -13.61 -9.96
CA PHE A 724 37.65 -13.52 -11.25
C PHE A 724 38.49 -12.74 -12.29
N ASP A 725 38.55 -13.26 -13.52
CA ASP A 725 39.20 -12.56 -14.66
C ASP A 725 38.23 -11.54 -15.26
N ILE A 726 38.03 -10.42 -14.52
CA ILE A 726 37.08 -9.36 -14.87
C ILE A 726 37.85 -8.04 -15.05
N ASN A 727 37.81 -7.49 -16.26
CA ASN A 727 38.32 -6.15 -16.55
C ASN A 727 37.18 -5.14 -16.54
N LYS A 728 36.94 -4.46 -15.41
CA LYS A 728 35.94 -3.43 -15.26
C LYS A 728 36.57 -2.05 -15.03
N PRO A 729 35.88 -0.95 -15.41
CA PRO A 729 36.31 0.40 -15.07
C PRO A 729 36.36 0.64 -13.55
N THR A 730 37.02 1.72 -13.15
CA THR A 730 37.01 2.20 -11.76
C THR A 730 35.58 2.47 -11.29
N ASN A 731 35.30 2.11 -10.04
CA ASN A 731 34.00 2.35 -9.41
C ASN A 731 33.55 3.81 -9.55
N ARG A 732 32.30 4.02 -9.98
CA ARG A 732 31.73 5.35 -10.11
C ARG A 732 30.52 5.50 -9.21
N PRO A 733 30.45 6.57 -8.39
CA PRO A 733 29.29 6.85 -7.58
C PRO A 733 28.07 7.17 -8.45
N CYS A 734 26.88 6.92 -7.91
CA CYS A 734 25.62 7.36 -8.47
C CYS A 734 25.12 8.56 -7.69
N PHE A 735 24.79 9.64 -8.38
CA PHE A 735 23.93 10.68 -7.86
C PHE A 735 22.54 10.54 -8.51
N ASN A 736 21.51 10.56 -7.68
CA ASN A 736 20.13 10.59 -8.10
C ASN A 736 19.49 11.89 -7.61
N PHE A 737 18.94 12.66 -8.53
CA PHE A 737 18.24 13.91 -8.26
C PHE A 737 16.77 13.69 -8.56
N ARG A 738 15.91 14.01 -7.60
CA ARG A 738 14.45 13.97 -7.74
C ARG A 738 13.86 15.30 -7.32
N LEU A 739 13.01 15.88 -8.17
CA LEU A 739 12.26 17.08 -7.88
C LEU A 739 10.77 16.83 -8.15
N ASN A 740 9.99 16.75 -7.08
CA ASN A 740 8.55 16.61 -7.13
C ASN A 740 7.94 18.00 -6.87
N ASN A 741 7.21 18.54 -7.84
CA ASN A 741 6.51 19.81 -7.72
C ASN A 741 5.02 19.56 -7.58
N ARG A 742 4.43 20.01 -6.47
CA ARG A 742 3.01 19.86 -6.16
C ARG A 742 2.35 21.24 -6.16
N PHE A 743 1.29 21.39 -6.95
CA PHE A 743 0.55 22.64 -7.10
C PHE A 743 -0.90 22.44 -6.68
N ASN A 744 -1.34 23.08 -5.61
CA ASN A 744 -2.73 23.11 -5.15
C ASN A 744 -3.45 24.29 -5.85
N ILE A 745 -3.90 24.07 -7.11
CA ILE A 745 -4.50 25.14 -7.95
C ILE A 745 -5.82 25.61 -7.32
N THR A 746 -6.64 24.67 -6.88
CA THR A 746 -7.86 24.91 -6.09
C THR A 746 -8.01 23.84 -5.01
N SER A 747 -9.00 23.92 -4.14
CA SER A 747 -9.30 22.88 -3.15
C SER A 747 -9.60 21.50 -3.77
N THR A 748 -10.02 21.45 -5.05
CA THR A 748 -10.40 20.22 -5.75
C THR A 748 -9.54 19.90 -6.97
N LEU A 749 -8.69 20.83 -7.45
CA LEU A 749 -7.80 20.65 -8.61
C LEU A 749 -6.35 20.77 -8.18
N LYS A 750 -5.58 19.71 -8.43
CA LYS A 750 -4.14 19.64 -8.14
C LYS A 750 -3.36 19.24 -9.38
N ALA A 751 -2.11 19.74 -9.49
CA ALA A 751 -1.16 19.33 -10.51
C ALA A 751 0.15 18.86 -9.87
N PHE A 752 0.79 17.89 -10.52
CA PHE A 752 2.03 17.27 -10.07
C PHE A 752 3.00 17.21 -11.27
N LEU A 753 4.23 17.63 -11.04
CA LEU A 753 5.32 17.54 -12.01
C LEU A 753 6.52 16.88 -11.31
N THR A 754 6.85 15.66 -11.73
CA THR A 754 7.97 14.89 -11.20
C THR A 754 9.11 14.88 -12.21
N MET A 755 10.31 15.26 -11.77
CA MET A 755 11.54 15.23 -12.55
C MET A 755 12.54 14.32 -11.87
N ARG A 756 13.17 13.41 -12.62
CA ARG A 756 14.20 12.49 -12.13
C ARG A 756 15.42 12.56 -13.04
N TYR A 757 16.60 12.56 -12.43
CA TYR A 757 17.86 12.45 -13.13
C TYR A 757 18.83 11.58 -12.34
N LYS A 758 19.39 10.55 -12.97
CA LYS A 758 20.44 9.71 -12.38
C LYS A 758 21.71 9.87 -13.22
N THR A 759 22.84 10.06 -12.55
CA THR A 759 24.13 10.06 -13.25
C THR A 759 24.51 8.64 -13.68
N SER A 760 25.47 8.54 -14.60
CA SER A 760 26.07 7.24 -14.91
C SER A 760 26.77 6.68 -13.67
N ARG A 761 26.72 5.35 -13.51
CA ARG A 761 27.26 4.64 -12.34
C ARG A 761 27.85 3.31 -12.72
N LEU A 762 28.81 2.84 -11.90
CA LEU A 762 29.21 1.43 -11.87
C LEU A 762 28.77 0.85 -10.52
N TYR A 763 27.82 -0.07 -10.56
CA TYR A 763 27.36 -0.83 -9.41
C TYR A 763 27.63 -2.32 -9.67
N ASP A 764 28.34 -2.98 -8.76
CA ASP A 764 28.86 -4.35 -8.96
C ASP A 764 29.65 -4.47 -10.28
N LEU A 765 29.11 -5.18 -11.25
CA LEU A 765 29.72 -5.41 -12.57
C LEU A 765 29.04 -4.64 -13.69
N GLN A 766 28.00 -3.87 -13.37
CA GLN A 766 27.19 -3.17 -14.39
C GLN A 766 27.44 -1.66 -14.38
N TYR A 767 27.95 -1.15 -15.50
CA TYR A 767 27.98 0.28 -15.78
C TYR A 767 26.67 0.72 -16.44
N SER A 768 25.89 1.53 -15.75
CA SER A 768 24.64 2.12 -16.30
C SER A 768 24.90 3.56 -16.73
N LYS A 769 24.39 3.94 -17.92
CA LYS A 769 24.46 5.33 -18.41
C LYS A 769 23.44 6.20 -17.67
N GLN A 770 23.58 7.53 -17.83
CA GLN A 770 22.66 8.50 -17.24
C GLN A 770 21.21 8.29 -17.71
N PHE A 771 20.30 8.67 -16.87
CA PHE A 771 18.86 8.51 -17.03
C PHE A 771 18.16 9.83 -16.68
N ALA A 772 17.13 10.20 -17.43
CA ALA A 772 16.27 11.34 -17.12
C ALA A 772 14.81 10.98 -17.42
N GLN A 773 13.87 11.47 -16.60
CA GLN A 773 12.43 11.25 -16.78
C GLN A 773 11.64 12.46 -16.28
N VAL A 774 10.56 12.82 -17.00
CA VAL A 774 9.61 13.85 -16.58
C VAL A 774 8.19 13.32 -16.72
N ASP A 775 7.45 13.40 -15.62
CA ASP A 775 6.06 12.93 -15.51
C ASP A 775 5.16 14.08 -15.06
N VAL A 776 3.92 14.14 -15.59
CA VAL A 776 2.90 15.12 -15.22
C VAL A 776 1.59 14.41 -14.88
N LYS A 777 0.91 14.87 -13.83
CA LYS A 777 -0.41 14.37 -13.42
C LYS A 777 -1.30 15.53 -12.98
N PHE A 778 -2.56 15.49 -13.37
CA PHE A 778 -3.62 16.37 -12.87
C PHE A 778 -4.68 15.53 -12.18
N THR A 779 -5.20 15.99 -11.05
CA THR A 779 -6.33 15.34 -10.35
C THR A 779 -7.44 16.35 -10.08
N LYS A 780 -8.69 15.95 -10.31
CA LYS A 780 -9.88 16.73 -10.01
C LYS A 780 -10.86 15.90 -9.20
N SER A 781 -11.26 16.42 -8.05
CA SER A 781 -12.28 15.81 -7.17
C SER A 781 -13.66 16.39 -7.44
N PHE A 782 -14.67 15.53 -7.32
CA PHE A 782 -16.09 15.82 -7.47
C PHE A 782 -16.89 15.13 -6.35
N LEU A 783 -18.17 15.49 -6.15
CA LEU A 783 -19.10 14.86 -5.21
C LEU A 783 -18.50 14.78 -3.78
N ASN A 784 -17.98 15.89 -3.27
CA ASN A 784 -17.31 15.94 -1.97
C ASN A 784 -16.20 14.87 -1.82
N ASP A 785 -15.32 14.79 -2.84
CA ASP A 785 -14.20 13.85 -2.95
C ASP A 785 -14.61 12.37 -3.12
N ALA A 786 -15.90 12.03 -3.21
CA ALA A 786 -16.33 10.66 -3.48
C ALA A 786 -15.92 10.17 -4.88
N LEU A 787 -15.80 11.07 -5.85
CA LEU A 787 -15.36 10.78 -7.21
C LEU A 787 -14.07 11.58 -7.51
N VAL A 788 -13.00 10.90 -7.92
CA VAL A 788 -11.74 11.54 -8.32
C VAL A 788 -11.37 11.12 -9.74
N LEU A 789 -11.16 12.09 -10.61
CA LEU A 789 -10.64 11.92 -11.95
C LEU A 789 -9.16 12.33 -11.96
N GLY A 790 -8.29 11.46 -12.47
CA GLY A 790 -6.88 11.75 -12.72
C GLY A 790 -6.55 11.63 -14.20
N VAL A 791 -5.72 12.52 -14.72
CA VAL A 791 -5.13 12.44 -16.08
C VAL A 791 -3.63 12.56 -15.91
N TYR A 792 -2.87 11.66 -16.54
CA TYR A 792 -1.42 11.65 -16.39
C TYR A 792 -0.70 11.39 -17.74
N ALA A 793 0.53 11.86 -17.82
CA ALA A 793 1.45 11.55 -18.87
C ALA A 793 2.83 11.25 -18.27
N ASN A 794 3.36 10.07 -18.54
CA ASN A 794 4.66 9.62 -18.07
C ASN A 794 5.68 9.68 -19.20
N ASP A 795 6.96 9.88 -18.85
CA ASP A 795 8.10 9.94 -19.77
C ASP A 795 7.84 10.87 -20.97
N LEU A 796 7.45 12.13 -20.69
CA LEU A 796 7.04 13.12 -21.70
C LEU A 796 8.02 13.23 -22.87
N PHE A 797 9.32 13.12 -22.59
CA PHE A 797 10.40 13.35 -23.58
C PHE A 797 10.99 12.07 -24.18
N LYS A 798 10.44 10.88 -23.85
CA LYS A 798 10.96 9.58 -24.32
C LYS A 798 12.43 9.36 -23.91
N THR A 799 12.77 9.72 -22.69
CA THR A 799 14.14 9.71 -22.16
C THR A 799 14.41 8.60 -21.17
N ASP A 800 13.37 7.86 -20.75
CA ASP A 800 13.46 6.68 -19.89
C ASP A 800 13.98 5.49 -20.73
N LYS A 801 15.31 5.45 -20.91
CA LYS A 801 16.03 4.40 -21.63
C LYS A 801 16.93 3.63 -20.69
N GLU A 802 16.86 2.32 -20.75
CA GLU A 802 17.77 1.43 -20.04
C GLU A 802 19.01 1.20 -20.89
N ARG A 803 20.16 1.73 -20.47
CA ARG A 803 21.45 1.59 -21.18
C ARG A 803 22.52 1.18 -20.22
N TRP A 804 23.08 -0.01 -20.43
CA TRP A 804 24.13 -0.53 -19.56
C TRP A 804 25.18 -1.35 -20.30
N THR A 805 26.34 -1.51 -19.64
CA THR A 805 27.42 -2.43 -20.01
C THR A 805 27.71 -3.33 -18.80
N MET A 806 27.66 -4.63 -18.98
CA MET A 806 28.03 -5.63 -17.97
C MET A 806 29.39 -6.19 -18.29
N TYR A 807 30.28 -6.19 -17.29
CA TYR A 807 31.64 -6.74 -17.37
C TYR A 807 31.63 -8.13 -16.74
N GLY A 808 31.78 -9.17 -17.56
CA GLY A 808 31.83 -10.55 -17.12
C GLY A 808 33.26 -11.10 -17.12
N ASN A 809 33.38 -12.41 -16.85
CA ASN A 809 34.62 -13.14 -16.97
C ASN A 809 34.86 -13.49 -18.45
N ARG A 810 35.74 -12.76 -19.11
CA ARG A 810 36.03 -12.81 -20.55
C ARG A 810 34.87 -12.39 -21.48
N ASN A 811 33.82 -11.77 -20.95
CA ASN A 811 32.65 -11.34 -21.69
C ASN A 811 32.34 -9.89 -21.37
N VAL A 812 31.89 -9.14 -22.40
CA VAL A 812 31.32 -7.81 -22.20
C VAL A 812 29.98 -7.74 -22.95
N MET A 813 28.93 -7.41 -22.23
CA MET A 813 27.60 -7.27 -22.81
C MET A 813 27.13 -5.83 -22.71
N THR A 814 26.49 -5.30 -23.75
CA THR A 814 25.82 -4.00 -23.69
C THR A 814 24.35 -4.14 -24.04
N LYS A 815 23.52 -3.27 -23.46
CA LYS A 815 22.11 -3.13 -23.79
C LYS A 815 21.78 -1.66 -23.99
N ASP A 816 21.04 -1.34 -25.07
CA ASP A 816 20.33 -0.08 -25.26
C ASP A 816 18.86 -0.43 -25.51
N CYS A 817 17.98 -0.08 -24.57
CA CYS A 817 16.60 -0.49 -24.56
C CYS A 817 15.68 0.69 -24.29
N TYR A 818 14.59 0.76 -25.06
CA TYR A 818 13.46 1.63 -24.79
C TYR A 818 12.18 0.80 -24.59
N GLY A 819 11.65 0.77 -23.38
CA GLY A 819 10.50 -0.04 -22.93
C GLY A 819 9.12 0.56 -23.20
N TYR A 820 8.93 1.47 -24.16
CA TYR A 820 7.68 2.20 -24.45
C TYR A 820 7.05 2.82 -23.19
N THR A 821 7.87 3.40 -22.31
CA THR A 821 7.50 4.02 -21.03
C THR A 821 6.67 5.28 -21.20
N ARG A 822 6.81 5.97 -22.35
CA ARG A 822 5.97 7.14 -22.66
C ARG A 822 4.52 6.72 -22.85
N CYS A 823 3.67 7.16 -21.94
CA CYS A 823 2.25 6.85 -21.97
C CYS A 823 1.40 8.02 -21.48
N VAL A 824 0.15 8.06 -21.95
CA VAL A 824 -0.91 8.90 -21.40
C VAL A 824 -1.99 7.99 -20.82
N GLY A 825 -2.62 8.46 -19.76
CA GLY A 825 -3.64 7.65 -19.11
C GLY A 825 -4.63 8.46 -18.28
N MET A 826 -5.66 7.78 -17.88
CA MET A 826 -6.72 8.32 -17.04
C MET A 826 -7.02 7.35 -15.90
N THR A 827 -7.33 7.89 -14.75
CA THR A 827 -7.80 7.16 -13.57
C THR A 827 -9.16 7.69 -13.15
N LEU A 828 -10.08 6.80 -12.83
CA LEU A 828 -11.38 7.14 -12.26
C LEU A 828 -11.57 6.34 -10.98
N SER A 829 -11.75 7.03 -9.87
CA SER A 829 -11.96 6.41 -8.57
C SER A 829 -13.28 6.88 -7.98
N TYR A 830 -14.12 5.94 -7.58
CA TYR A 830 -15.39 6.22 -6.90
C TYR A 830 -15.45 5.43 -5.59
N ASN A 831 -15.75 6.14 -4.51
CA ASN A 831 -15.91 5.56 -3.19
C ASN A 831 -17.32 5.81 -2.67
N PHE A 832 -17.90 4.74 -2.14
CA PHE A 832 -19.21 4.76 -1.50
C PHE A 832 -19.05 4.31 -0.05
N ASN A 833 -19.44 5.16 0.91
CA ASN A 833 -19.51 4.85 2.35
C ASN A 833 -18.28 4.14 2.95
N THR A 834 -17.07 4.57 2.56
CA THR A 834 -15.82 3.89 2.92
C THR A 834 -15.53 3.89 4.42
N ALA A 835 -15.13 2.73 4.94
CA ALA A 835 -14.72 2.54 6.32
C ALA A 835 -13.48 1.66 6.43
N LYS A 836 -12.69 1.80 7.50
CA LYS A 836 -11.48 1.01 7.74
C LYS A 836 -11.81 -0.46 7.97
N SER A 837 -11.08 -1.39 7.31
CA SER A 837 -11.21 -2.83 7.55
C SER A 837 -10.81 -3.22 8.99
N LYS A 838 -11.55 -4.15 9.57
CA LYS A 838 -11.28 -4.78 10.87
C LYS A 838 -10.28 -5.93 10.78
N TYR A 839 -9.91 -6.36 9.56
CA TYR A 839 -8.97 -7.46 9.37
C TYR A 839 -7.58 -7.10 9.91
N LYS A 840 -7.03 -7.90 10.84
CA LYS A 840 -5.74 -7.64 11.52
C LYS A 840 -4.63 -8.63 11.14
N GLY A 841 -4.91 -9.67 10.33
CA GLY A 841 -3.93 -10.69 9.99
C GLY A 841 -2.75 -10.14 9.20
N THR A 842 -1.52 -10.41 9.65
CA THR A 842 -0.27 -10.02 8.98
C THR A 842 0.26 -11.10 8.04
N GLY A 843 -0.24 -12.34 8.18
CA GLY A 843 0.25 -13.52 7.47
C GLY A 843 1.57 -14.04 8.06
N ALA A 844 1.92 -15.26 7.70
CA ALA A 844 3.19 -15.91 8.04
C ALA A 844 3.95 -16.29 6.75
N GLY A 845 5.28 -16.48 6.84
CA GLY A 845 6.12 -16.89 5.72
C GLY A 845 6.14 -15.89 4.55
N ASN A 846 6.03 -14.61 4.82
CA ASN A 846 5.87 -13.60 3.78
C ASN A 846 7.10 -13.44 2.90
N THR A 847 8.30 -13.57 3.46
CA THR A 847 9.57 -13.52 2.71
C THR A 847 9.74 -14.74 1.84
N GLU A 848 9.43 -15.93 2.33
CA GLU A 848 9.47 -17.17 1.56
C GLU A 848 8.54 -17.14 0.37
N LYS A 849 7.33 -16.57 0.52
CA LYS A 849 6.41 -16.36 -0.61
C LYS A 849 7.02 -15.50 -1.73
N ASN A 850 7.80 -14.50 -1.39
CA ASN A 850 8.47 -13.65 -2.38
C ASN A 850 9.60 -14.37 -3.13
N ARG A 851 10.17 -15.43 -2.54
CA ARG A 851 11.19 -16.30 -3.17
C ARG A 851 10.57 -17.35 -4.13
N LEU A 852 9.26 -17.66 -3.99
CA LEU A 852 8.50 -18.57 -4.83
C LEU A 852 8.05 -17.93 -6.17
#